data_9511bc4e96271c72fdfe9b9e67f7a076
#
_entry.id   9511bc4e96271c72fdfe9b9e67f7a076
#
_cell.length_a   1.000
_cell.length_b   1.000
_cell.length_c   1.000
_cell.angle_alpha   90.00
_cell.angle_beta   90.00
_cell.angle_gamma   90.00
#
_symmetry.space_group_name_H-M   'P 1'
#
loop_
_entity.id
_entity.type
_entity.pdbx_description
1 polymer ?
#
loop_
_entity_poly.entity_id
_entity_poly.type
_entity_poly.pdbx_seq_one_letter_code
_entity_poly.pdbx_strand_id
1 'polypeptide(L)'
;MGLICLVVLGCSSKKKKTSEREIYSNVLNYCISPKKSFDKNGLMFSDQGAWFAYSFPDSISNNSGFSGPFLMTQQNGVWSSSSLSNLNLKIGDTKVEWLKHETSSYNSHLEQVFRSEDLELQQKLVFASGHTAFIQSTLLNKSDKEIELIYNFQNKELFAEGLSLSSNKNEITVNSTKSKAVGHLIFPINTEIKVEGNSYKTSENFIKLKPNESKEILITQTFIFPEYDWNDELDSMSSLNFEDVLNYRIEEKEYQIQELISKKKKIFSDKKYDEVLTKAHLTLQNNWRIAAGELKNEGLFPSYHYKWFNGFWSWDSWKHSVGLSYFNSELAKNQMRVMFDYQSEDGFIVDCIFRDTTIEVHNYRDTKPPLATWAVAKILKKDNDLGFVKEMYPKLKLYHEFWYNKRDHDKDGLCEFGSTDGSLIAAKWESGMDNAIRFDDSKIVKNEDGAYSLDQESVDLNAYLFAEKIYLANLAEVLNKIEDAKKLKEEAEVLKTRIQEQFYDENDGWFYDTNIEGTVFIKGEGSEGWTALWAKAASQEQAEAVKNKMMNPEKFYTKVPFQTMSADHQKFNPLKGYWRGPNWLDQAYFGVKGLRNYGFNDEADRATIQIIEGAEGVLEKGKSIRENYHPITGQGLSAQNFSWSAAHIIMLLMED
;
A
#
# COMPACT_ATOMS: atom_id res chain seq x y z
N MET A 1 -2.57 32.00 21.07
CA MET A 1 -3.74 32.87 20.87
C MET A 1 -4.01 32.89 19.36
N GLY A 2 -4.72 31.94 18.84
CA GLY A 2 -5.06 31.78 17.42
C GLY A 2 -6.57 31.80 17.28
N LEU A 3 -7.05 32.69 16.48
CA LEU A 3 -8.45 33.01 16.23
C LEU A 3 -9.06 31.90 15.35
N ILE A 4 -10.02 31.18 15.88
CA ILE A 4 -10.88 30.25 15.10
C ILE A 4 -12.02 31.10 14.53
N CYS A 5 -12.07 31.28 13.22
CA CYS A 5 -13.24 31.84 12.52
C CYS A 5 -14.26 30.71 12.29
N LEU A 6 -15.33 30.68 13.08
CA LEU A 6 -16.55 29.94 12.75
C LEU A 6 -17.29 30.68 11.62
N VAL A 7 -17.38 30.04 10.46
CA VAL A 7 -18.34 30.44 9.42
C VAL A 7 -19.57 29.53 9.53
N VAL A 8 -20.65 30.08 10.08
CA VAL A 8 -21.98 29.48 10.05
C VAL A 8 -22.55 29.72 8.66
N LEU A 9 -22.72 28.69 7.86
CA LEU A 9 -23.50 28.73 6.61
C LEU A 9 -24.73 27.86 6.74
N GLY A 10 -25.86 28.49 6.44
CA GLY A 10 -27.19 28.00 6.68
C GLY A 10 -27.58 26.75 5.90
N CYS A 11 -28.47 25.99 6.49
CA CYS A 11 -29.20 24.86 5.93
C CYS A 11 -29.91 25.25 4.62
N SER A 12 -29.53 24.58 3.52
CA SER A 12 -30.41 24.33 2.40
C SER A 12 -30.36 22.83 2.09
N SER A 13 -31.49 22.15 2.31
CA SER A 13 -31.71 20.75 1.99
C SER A 13 -31.43 20.47 0.50
N LYS A 14 -30.29 19.87 0.16
CA LYS A 14 -30.07 19.28 -1.16
C LYS A 14 -30.21 17.76 -1.10
N LYS A 15 -31.41 17.28 -1.28
CA LYS A 15 -31.68 15.93 -1.82
C LYS A 15 -31.11 15.90 -3.25
N LYS A 16 -29.84 15.48 -3.42
CA LYS A 16 -29.28 14.97 -4.68
C LYS A 16 -27.80 14.62 -4.50
N LYS A 17 -27.47 13.40 -4.10
CA LYS A 17 -26.13 12.82 -4.27
C LYS A 17 -26.05 11.30 -4.01
N THR A 18 -27.17 10.58 -4.08
CA THR A 18 -27.18 9.11 -3.92
C THR A 18 -26.67 8.35 -5.16
N SER A 19 -26.70 8.95 -6.34
CA SER A 19 -26.35 8.24 -7.58
C SER A 19 -24.84 8.18 -7.91
N GLU A 20 -24.02 9.09 -7.41
CA GLU A 20 -22.58 9.09 -7.68
C GLU A 20 -21.83 8.13 -6.76
N ARG A 21 -22.32 7.87 -5.55
CA ARG A 21 -21.74 6.91 -4.59
C ARG A 21 -21.78 5.45 -5.05
N GLU A 22 -22.79 5.07 -5.80
CA GLU A 22 -22.95 3.69 -6.31
C GLU A 22 -21.95 3.34 -7.41
N ILE A 23 -21.44 4.32 -8.15
CA ILE A 23 -20.55 4.10 -9.30
C ILE A 23 -19.22 3.44 -8.88
N TYR A 24 -18.71 3.79 -7.71
CA TYR A 24 -17.41 3.30 -7.23
C TYR A 24 -17.52 2.27 -6.09
N SER A 25 -18.71 1.77 -5.81
CA SER A 25 -18.91 0.70 -4.83
C SER A 25 -18.39 -0.65 -5.34
N ASN A 26 -17.96 -1.52 -4.42
CA ASN A 26 -17.58 -2.91 -4.70
C ASN A 26 -16.45 -3.07 -5.73
N VAL A 27 -15.55 -2.08 -5.84
CA VAL A 27 -14.36 -2.20 -6.73
C VAL A 27 -13.38 -3.26 -6.24
N LEU A 28 -13.39 -3.54 -4.92
CA LEU A 28 -12.73 -4.68 -4.28
C LEU A 28 -13.77 -5.54 -3.55
N ASN A 29 -13.54 -6.84 -3.51
CA ASN A 29 -14.42 -7.78 -2.80
C ASN A 29 -13.87 -8.09 -1.40
N TYR A 30 -14.50 -7.54 -0.37
CA TYR A 30 -14.17 -7.78 1.04
C TYR A 30 -15.04 -8.89 1.66
N CYS A 31 -15.18 -10.03 1.00
CA CYS A 31 -16.05 -11.11 1.46
C CYS A 31 -15.24 -12.34 1.86
N ILE A 32 -15.20 -12.63 3.16
CA ILE A 32 -14.56 -13.82 3.73
C ILE A 32 -15.16 -14.14 5.09
N SER A 33 -15.54 -15.42 5.32
CA SER A 33 -15.78 -15.99 6.66
C SER A 33 -14.57 -16.82 7.06
N PRO A 34 -13.63 -16.27 7.83
CA PRO A 34 -12.42 -17.00 8.19
C PRO A 34 -12.77 -18.23 9.04
N LYS A 35 -12.12 -19.35 8.73
CA LYS A 35 -12.30 -20.62 9.45
C LYS A 35 -11.14 -20.92 10.40
N LYS A 36 -10.06 -20.14 10.32
CA LYS A 36 -8.87 -20.24 11.14
C LYS A 36 -8.11 -18.92 11.17
N SER A 37 -7.21 -18.74 12.11
CA SER A 37 -6.50 -17.49 12.34
C SER A 37 -5.67 -16.98 11.14
N PHE A 38 -5.15 -17.86 10.31
CA PHE A 38 -4.30 -17.48 9.15
C PHE A 38 -5.01 -17.59 7.81
N ASP A 39 -6.34 -17.55 7.77
CA ASP A 39 -7.08 -17.57 6.51
C ASP A 39 -6.99 -16.22 5.80
N LYS A 40 -6.26 -16.17 4.68
CA LYS A 40 -6.04 -14.95 3.88
C LYS A 40 -6.60 -15.07 2.45
N ASN A 41 -7.65 -15.90 2.26
CA ASN A 41 -8.23 -16.13 0.94
C ASN A 41 -9.11 -14.98 0.43
N GLY A 42 -9.45 -14.01 1.26
CA GLY A 42 -10.25 -12.84 0.90
C GLY A 42 -9.57 -11.54 1.31
N LEU A 43 -10.09 -10.42 0.80
CA LEU A 43 -9.62 -9.09 1.14
C LEU A 43 -10.23 -8.61 2.46
N MET A 44 -9.55 -7.69 3.11
CA MET A 44 -9.95 -7.07 4.37
C MET A 44 -9.93 -5.56 4.22
N PHE A 45 -10.94 -4.88 4.74
CA PHE A 45 -11.08 -3.43 4.73
C PHE A 45 -10.45 -2.83 5.99
N SER A 46 -9.56 -1.87 5.79
CA SER A 46 -8.95 -1.05 6.83
C SER A 46 -8.90 0.40 6.36
N ASP A 47 -9.02 1.36 7.28
CA ASP A 47 -8.89 2.79 7.01
C ASP A 47 -8.21 3.49 8.19
N GLN A 48 -7.89 4.78 8.06
CA GLN A 48 -7.25 5.61 9.08
C GLN A 48 -5.90 5.09 9.61
N GLY A 49 -5.26 4.22 8.84
CA GLY A 49 -4.01 3.59 9.28
C GLY A 49 -4.18 2.60 10.43
N ALA A 50 -5.37 2.06 10.62
CA ALA A 50 -5.66 1.11 11.69
C ALA A 50 -4.86 -0.18 11.56
N TRP A 51 -4.40 -0.72 12.70
CA TRP A 51 -3.71 -2.01 12.79
C TRP A 51 -4.67 -3.20 12.88
N PHE A 52 -5.89 -3.02 12.38
CA PHE A 52 -6.90 -4.06 12.28
C PHE A 52 -7.84 -3.81 11.09
N ALA A 53 -8.56 -4.84 10.68
CA ALA A 53 -9.42 -4.79 9.50
C ALA A 53 -10.62 -5.72 9.63
N TYR A 54 -11.63 -5.51 8.77
CA TYR A 54 -12.86 -6.27 8.74
C TYR A 54 -13.20 -6.77 7.34
N SER A 55 -14.13 -7.72 7.27
CA SER A 55 -14.73 -8.19 6.03
C SER A 55 -16.22 -8.48 6.22
N PHE A 56 -16.93 -8.70 5.11
CA PHE A 56 -18.28 -9.25 5.15
C PHE A 56 -18.22 -10.77 5.33
N PRO A 57 -19.20 -11.38 6.03
CA PRO A 57 -19.38 -12.82 5.97
C PRO A 57 -19.75 -13.29 4.57
N ASP A 58 -19.20 -14.43 4.13
CA ASP A 58 -19.43 -15.02 2.81
C ASP A 58 -20.72 -15.86 2.73
N SER A 59 -21.44 -16.02 3.83
CA SER A 59 -22.69 -16.77 3.90
C SER A 59 -23.74 -16.11 4.81
N ILE A 60 -24.99 -16.22 4.41
CA ILE A 60 -26.16 -15.77 5.18
C ILE A 60 -26.31 -16.49 6.52
N SER A 61 -25.80 -17.71 6.64
CA SER A 61 -26.09 -18.58 7.76
C SER A 61 -25.57 -18.00 9.09
N ASN A 62 -26.45 -17.42 9.87
CA ASN A 62 -26.29 -17.11 11.29
C ASN A 62 -25.34 -15.97 11.67
N ASN A 63 -24.89 -15.10 10.74
CA ASN A 63 -23.99 -14.03 11.07
C ASN A 63 -24.61 -12.67 10.80
N SER A 64 -25.12 -12.01 11.84
CA SER A 64 -25.49 -10.60 11.82
C SER A 64 -24.34 -9.77 12.41
N GLY A 65 -23.23 -9.70 11.70
CA GLY A 65 -22.02 -8.98 12.10
C GLY A 65 -20.95 -9.03 11.01
N PHE A 66 -19.91 -8.25 11.17
CA PHE A 66 -18.75 -8.27 10.27
C PHE A 66 -17.79 -9.40 10.65
N SER A 67 -17.13 -9.99 9.68
CA SER A 67 -16.04 -10.93 9.91
C SER A 67 -14.83 -10.22 10.52
N GLY A 68 -14.25 -10.79 11.56
CA GLY A 68 -13.07 -10.24 12.20
C GLY A 68 -13.25 -9.71 13.61
N PRO A 69 -12.36 -8.78 14.02
CA PRO A 69 -11.31 -8.16 13.19
C PRO A 69 -10.15 -9.08 12.83
N PHE A 70 -9.50 -8.77 11.72
CA PHE A 70 -8.17 -9.23 11.40
C PHE A 70 -7.16 -8.33 12.10
N LEU A 71 -6.34 -8.88 12.98
CA LEU A 71 -5.38 -8.12 13.81
C LEU A 71 -4.01 -8.12 13.16
N MET A 72 -3.53 -6.95 12.76
CA MET A 72 -2.19 -6.74 12.19
C MET A 72 -1.16 -6.47 13.29
N THR A 73 -1.57 -6.52 14.55
CA THR A 73 -0.71 -6.40 15.73
C THR A 73 0.16 -7.62 15.98
N GLN A 74 -0.17 -8.75 15.34
CA GLN A 74 0.61 -9.98 15.35
C GLN A 74 1.54 -10.02 14.14
N GLN A 75 2.66 -10.72 14.26
CA GLN A 75 3.47 -11.04 13.08
C GLN A 75 2.61 -11.80 12.06
N ASN A 76 2.64 -11.38 10.81
CA ASN A 76 1.84 -11.92 9.70
C ASN A 76 0.34 -11.62 9.74
N GLY A 77 -0.17 -10.96 10.78
CA GLY A 77 -1.58 -10.70 10.99
C GLY A 77 -2.43 -11.96 11.21
N VAL A 78 -3.46 -11.87 12.03
CA VAL A 78 -4.33 -12.99 12.38
C VAL A 78 -5.78 -12.54 12.53
N TRP A 79 -6.73 -13.40 12.14
CA TRP A 79 -8.13 -13.24 12.53
C TRP A 79 -8.30 -13.53 14.02
N SER A 80 -8.92 -12.59 14.74
CA SER A 80 -9.27 -12.82 16.14
C SER A 80 -10.44 -13.81 16.27
N SER A 81 -11.44 -13.65 15.40
CA SER A 81 -12.68 -14.41 15.38
C SER A 81 -13.28 -14.42 13.98
N SER A 82 -14.21 -15.31 13.69
CA SER A 82 -15.06 -15.20 12.51
C SER A 82 -16.06 -14.04 12.61
N SER A 83 -16.43 -13.62 13.82
CA SER A 83 -17.12 -12.37 14.15
C SER A 83 -16.97 -12.09 15.62
N LEU A 84 -16.34 -10.96 15.98
CA LEU A 84 -16.11 -10.61 17.37
C LEU A 84 -17.37 -10.03 18.03
N SER A 85 -18.28 -9.43 17.27
CA SER A 85 -19.56 -8.86 17.75
C SER A 85 -20.72 -9.27 16.85
N ASN A 86 -21.21 -10.48 17.05
CA ASN A 86 -22.36 -10.99 16.32
C ASN A 86 -23.66 -10.58 17.02
N LEU A 87 -24.58 -9.93 16.28
CA LEU A 87 -25.89 -9.53 16.79
C LEU A 87 -26.91 -10.66 16.61
N ASN A 88 -27.40 -11.21 17.71
CA ASN A 88 -28.49 -12.18 17.68
C ASN A 88 -29.82 -11.48 17.87
N LEU A 89 -30.83 -11.90 17.12
CA LEU A 89 -32.16 -11.29 17.10
C LEU A 89 -33.26 -12.36 17.23
N LYS A 90 -34.29 -12.06 18.02
CA LYS A 90 -35.52 -12.83 18.12
C LYS A 90 -36.71 -11.92 18.03
N ILE A 91 -37.82 -12.42 17.46
CA ILE A 91 -39.16 -11.81 17.55
C ILE A 91 -39.96 -12.73 18.48
N GLY A 92 -40.32 -12.23 19.67
CA GLY A 92 -40.74 -13.09 20.77
C GLY A 92 -39.72 -14.16 21.08
N ASP A 93 -40.10 -15.43 21.08
CA ASP A 93 -39.18 -16.58 21.35
C ASP A 93 -38.51 -17.11 20.07
N THR A 94 -38.86 -16.61 18.89
CA THR A 94 -38.42 -17.15 17.62
C THR A 94 -37.19 -16.39 17.10
N LYS A 95 -36.12 -17.13 16.83
CA LYS A 95 -34.90 -16.55 16.21
C LYS A 95 -35.21 -16.01 14.81
N VAL A 96 -34.72 -14.81 14.49
CA VAL A 96 -34.86 -14.23 13.14
C VAL A 96 -34.01 -15.04 12.16
N GLU A 97 -34.63 -15.51 11.10
CA GLU A 97 -34.00 -16.17 9.97
C GLU A 97 -33.86 -15.19 8.80
N TRP A 98 -32.63 -15.02 8.32
CA TRP A 98 -32.36 -14.12 7.20
C TRP A 98 -32.55 -14.84 5.87
N LEU A 99 -33.38 -14.25 4.99
CA LEU A 99 -33.68 -14.77 3.66
C LEU A 99 -32.76 -14.17 2.59
N LYS A 100 -32.26 -12.95 2.81
CA LYS A 100 -31.41 -12.22 1.87
C LYS A 100 -30.31 -11.46 2.61
N HIS A 101 -29.13 -11.42 2.01
CA HIS A 101 -27.97 -10.65 2.46
C HIS A 101 -27.35 -9.93 1.27
N GLU A 102 -27.20 -8.62 1.38
CA GLU A 102 -26.56 -7.75 0.39
C GLU A 102 -25.41 -7.02 1.04
N THR A 103 -24.33 -6.82 0.29
CA THR A 103 -23.12 -6.13 0.75
C THR A 103 -22.72 -5.03 -0.21
N SER A 104 -22.25 -3.92 0.33
CA SER A 104 -21.70 -2.81 -0.43
C SER A 104 -20.44 -2.30 0.27
N SER A 105 -19.30 -2.33 -0.42
CA SER A 105 -18.08 -1.73 0.07
C SER A 105 -17.81 -0.41 -0.64
N TYR A 106 -17.52 0.61 0.15
CA TYR A 106 -17.16 1.95 -0.30
C TYR A 106 -15.72 2.26 0.12
N ASN A 107 -15.15 3.34 -0.36
CA ASN A 107 -13.81 3.75 0.09
C ASN A 107 -13.79 4.25 1.54
N SER A 108 -14.92 4.67 2.06
CA SER A 108 -15.12 5.23 3.40
C SER A 108 -15.61 4.23 4.44
N HIS A 109 -16.36 3.18 4.04
CA HIS A 109 -17.05 2.28 4.97
C HIS A 109 -17.50 0.97 4.30
N LEU A 110 -17.88 0.01 5.13
CA LEU A 110 -18.59 -1.20 4.73
C LEU A 110 -20.05 -1.11 5.13
N GLU A 111 -20.95 -1.55 4.25
CA GLU A 111 -22.41 -1.64 4.50
C GLU A 111 -22.94 -3.01 4.13
N GLN A 112 -23.79 -3.60 4.98
CA GLN A 112 -24.49 -4.83 4.69
C GLN A 112 -25.94 -4.76 5.14
N VAL A 113 -26.83 -5.42 4.41
CA VAL A 113 -28.27 -5.45 4.67
C VAL A 113 -28.77 -6.89 4.69
N PHE A 114 -29.35 -7.28 5.81
CA PHE A 114 -30.04 -8.56 5.98
C PHE A 114 -31.54 -8.34 5.96
N ARG A 115 -32.28 -9.22 5.27
CA ARG A 115 -33.73 -9.16 5.20
C ARG A 115 -34.37 -10.48 5.59
N SER A 116 -35.36 -10.41 6.47
CA SER A 116 -36.34 -11.48 6.75
C SER A 116 -37.73 -11.04 6.20
N GLU A 117 -38.78 -11.80 6.52
CA GLU A 117 -40.16 -11.41 6.18
C GLU A 117 -40.57 -10.10 6.88
N ASP A 118 -40.27 -9.98 8.18
CA ASP A 118 -40.76 -8.91 9.04
C ASP A 118 -39.73 -7.84 9.37
N LEU A 119 -38.44 -8.15 9.21
CA LEU A 119 -37.36 -7.30 9.69
C LEU A 119 -36.28 -7.08 8.64
N GLU A 120 -35.80 -5.84 8.57
CA GLU A 120 -34.56 -5.48 7.87
C GLU A 120 -33.52 -5.03 8.90
N LEU A 121 -32.30 -5.57 8.80
CA LEU A 121 -31.12 -5.13 9.54
C LEU A 121 -30.11 -4.55 8.57
N GLN A 122 -29.81 -3.26 8.69
CA GLN A 122 -28.69 -2.61 8.02
C GLN A 122 -27.55 -2.47 9.02
N GLN A 123 -26.34 -2.84 8.62
CA GLN A 123 -25.12 -2.60 9.42
C GLN A 123 -24.12 -1.81 8.61
N LYS A 124 -23.55 -0.77 9.23
CA LYS A 124 -22.46 0.05 8.67
C LYS A 124 -21.26 0.01 9.60
N LEU A 125 -20.07 -0.13 9.02
CA LEU A 125 -18.79 -0.10 9.72
C LEU A 125 -17.94 1.02 9.14
N VAL A 126 -17.52 1.97 9.97
CA VAL A 126 -16.63 3.09 9.61
C VAL A 126 -15.51 3.22 10.62
N PHE A 127 -14.30 3.52 10.17
CA PHE A 127 -13.18 3.84 11.05
C PHE A 127 -13.26 5.30 11.49
N ALA A 128 -13.44 5.52 12.79
CA ALA A 128 -13.48 6.85 13.38
C ALA A 128 -12.06 7.42 13.61
N SER A 129 -11.10 6.54 13.89
CA SER A 129 -9.68 6.87 14.06
C SER A 129 -8.80 5.69 13.59
N GLY A 130 -7.49 5.81 13.73
CA GLY A 130 -6.54 4.71 13.55
C GLY A 130 -6.63 3.61 14.61
N HIS A 131 -7.43 3.83 15.65
CA HIS A 131 -7.59 2.88 16.78
C HIS A 131 -9.02 2.36 16.90
N THR A 132 -10.03 3.08 16.38
CA THR A 132 -11.44 2.79 16.66
C THR A 132 -12.29 2.68 15.40
N ALA A 133 -13.07 1.61 15.32
CA ALA A 133 -14.14 1.42 14.35
C ALA A 133 -15.51 1.51 15.03
N PHE A 134 -16.45 2.22 14.42
CA PHE A 134 -17.86 2.27 14.79
C PHE A 134 -18.66 1.27 13.95
N ILE A 135 -19.53 0.52 14.61
CA ILE A 135 -20.48 -0.39 13.95
C ILE A 135 -21.90 -0.02 14.37
N GLN A 136 -22.65 0.56 13.45
CA GLN A 136 -24.05 0.88 13.66
C GLN A 136 -24.93 -0.21 13.06
N SER A 137 -25.89 -0.70 13.83
CA SER A 137 -26.95 -1.63 13.41
C SER A 137 -28.28 -0.91 13.45
N THR A 138 -28.94 -0.76 12.30
CA THR A 138 -30.30 -0.17 12.18
C THR A 138 -31.28 -1.29 11.94
N LEU A 139 -32.24 -1.45 12.85
CA LEU A 139 -33.33 -2.44 12.81
C LEU A 139 -34.61 -1.74 12.33
N LEU A 140 -35.17 -2.22 11.22
CA LEU A 140 -36.42 -1.67 10.65
C LEU A 140 -37.52 -2.73 10.62
N ASN A 141 -38.64 -2.45 11.27
CA ASN A 141 -39.83 -3.30 11.17
C ASN A 141 -40.51 -3.14 9.79
N LYS A 142 -40.52 -4.20 9.01
CA LYS A 142 -41.14 -4.26 7.67
C LYS A 142 -42.55 -4.80 7.69
N SER A 143 -43.00 -5.35 8.84
CA SER A 143 -44.36 -5.90 8.98
C SER A 143 -45.41 -4.81 9.16
N ASP A 144 -46.67 -5.19 9.07
CA ASP A 144 -47.85 -4.34 9.31
C ASP A 144 -48.25 -4.27 10.78
N LYS A 145 -47.52 -4.90 11.68
CA LYS A 145 -47.79 -4.99 13.12
C LYS A 145 -46.59 -4.47 13.94
N GLU A 146 -46.90 -4.05 15.16
CA GLU A 146 -45.87 -3.80 16.16
C GLU A 146 -45.15 -5.14 16.49
N ILE A 147 -43.82 -5.14 16.50
CA ILE A 147 -43.00 -6.28 16.87
C ILE A 147 -42.18 -5.97 18.12
N GLU A 148 -42.02 -6.97 18.97
CA GLU A 148 -41.10 -6.93 20.08
C GLU A 148 -39.86 -7.73 19.73
N LEU A 149 -38.72 -6.98 19.58
CA LEU A 149 -37.43 -7.54 19.28
C LEU A 149 -36.63 -7.76 20.57
N ILE A 150 -36.02 -8.93 20.67
CA ILE A 150 -35.06 -9.26 21.70
C ILE A 150 -33.71 -9.39 21.02
N TYR A 151 -32.70 -8.66 21.53
CA TYR A 151 -31.35 -8.73 20.95
C TYR A 151 -30.28 -8.90 22.02
N ASN A 152 -29.19 -9.54 21.63
CA ASN A 152 -27.95 -9.57 22.38
C ASN A 152 -26.75 -9.71 21.44
N PHE A 153 -25.56 -9.36 21.95
CA PHE A 153 -24.30 -9.58 21.25
C PHE A 153 -23.55 -10.78 21.84
N GLN A 154 -22.79 -11.45 20.98
CA GLN A 154 -21.85 -12.51 21.38
C GLN A 154 -20.72 -12.60 20.36
N ASN A 155 -19.56 -13.10 20.78
CA ASN A 155 -18.52 -13.47 19.82
C ASN A 155 -18.75 -14.88 19.26
N LYS A 156 -18.20 -15.10 18.06
CA LYS A 156 -17.90 -16.45 17.57
C LYS A 156 -16.56 -16.91 18.16
N GLU A 157 -16.18 -18.15 17.91
CA GLU A 157 -14.91 -18.71 18.39
C GLU A 157 -13.71 -17.78 18.14
N LEU A 158 -12.84 -17.64 19.15
CA LEU A 158 -11.56 -16.96 19.01
C LEU A 158 -10.54 -17.90 18.35
N PHE A 159 -9.91 -17.46 17.29
CA PHE A 159 -8.96 -18.28 16.53
C PHE A 159 -7.51 -18.05 16.91
N ALA A 160 -7.14 -16.82 17.28
CA ALA A 160 -5.76 -16.49 17.56
C ALA A 160 -5.36 -16.99 18.94
N GLU A 161 -4.27 -17.74 19.02
CA GLU A 161 -3.69 -18.19 20.28
C GLU A 161 -3.32 -17.01 21.18
N GLY A 162 -3.55 -17.17 22.47
CA GLY A 162 -3.20 -16.18 23.48
C GLY A 162 -4.14 -14.98 23.57
N LEU A 163 -5.26 -14.99 22.85
CA LEU A 163 -6.35 -14.05 23.07
C LEU A 163 -7.18 -14.46 24.28
N SER A 164 -7.55 -13.49 25.12
CA SER A 164 -8.42 -13.68 26.26
C SER A 164 -9.37 -12.51 26.43
N LEU A 165 -10.54 -12.76 27.03
CA LEU A 165 -11.60 -11.79 27.24
C LEU A 165 -11.78 -11.54 28.74
N SER A 166 -12.04 -10.27 29.08
CA SER A 166 -12.55 -9.86 30.40
C SER A 166 -13.63 -8.81 30.21
N SER A 167 -14.48 -8.58 31.20
CA SER A 167 -15.55 -7.57 31.11
C SER A 167 -15.57 -6.63 32.30
N ASN A 168 -15.93 -5.40 32.05
CA ASN A 168 -16.20 -4.38 33.08
C ASN A 168 -17.39 -3.51 32.63
N LYS A 169 -18.48 -3.53 33.38
CA LYS A 169 -19.73 -2.85 32.98
C LYS A 169 -20.18 -3.29 31.57
N ASN A 170 -20.31 -2.32 30.66
CA ASN A 170 -20.72 -2.52 29.27
C ASN A 170 -19.52 -2.64 28.30
N GLU A 171 -18.34 -2.95 28.82
CA GLU A 171 -17.10 -3.07 28.03
C GLU A 171 -16.54 -4.48 28.11
N ILE A 172 -16.00 -4.97 26.99
CA ILE A 172 -15.13 -6.15 26.91
C ILE A 172 -13.73 -5.69 26.58
N THR A 173 -12.76 -6.15 27.37
CA THR A 173 -11.35 -6.01 27.08
C THR A 173 -10.84 -7.29 26.43
N VAL A 174 -10.13 -7.14 25.30
CA VAL A 174 -9.47 -8.22 24.56
C VAL A 174 -7.97 -8.09 24.74
N ASN A 175 -7.35 -9.04 25.42
CA ASN A 175 -5.90 -9.07 25.62
C ASN A 175 -5.25 -10.13 24.74
N SER A 176 -3.98 -9.94 24.40
CA SER A 176 -3.17 -10.89 23.64
C SER A 176 -1.83 -11.14 24.33
N THR A 177 -1.39 -12.38 24.36
CA THR A 177 -0.02 -12.72 24.79
C THR A 177 1.01 -12.52 23.69
N LYS A 178 0.56 -12.26 22.46
CA LYS A 178 1.41 -12.09 21.25
C LYS A 178 1.54 -10.65 20.79
N SER A 179 0.75 -9.73 21.38
CA SER A 179 0.77 -8.31 21.05
C SER A 179 0.54 -7.48 22.31
N LYS A 180 1.14 -6.29 22.34
CA LYS A 180 0.89 -5.31 23.40
C LYS A 180 -0.39 -4.52 23.17
N ALA A 181 -1.02 -4.61 22.00
CA ALA A 181 -2.29 -3.93 21.73
C ALA A 181 -3.41 -4.53 22.57
N VAL A 182 -4.23 -3.65 23.13
CA VAL A 182 -5.42 -4.02 23.90
C VAL A 182 -6.66 -3.66 23.07
N GLY A 183 -7.59 -4.62 23.00
CA GLY A 183 -8.90 -4.41 22.36
C GLY A 183 -9.94 -3.98 23.38
N HIS A 184 -10.81 -3.03 23.02
CA HIS A 184 -11.94 -2.55 23.82
C HIS A 184 -13.21 -2.57 22.96
N LEU A 185 -14.21 -3.36 23.38
CA LEU A 185 -15.52 -3.40 22.75
C LEU A 185 -16.52 -2.77 23.71
N ILE A 186 -17.13 -1.65 23.29
CA ILE A 186 -18.10 -0.93 24.11
C ILE A 186 -19.50 -1.12 23.52
N PHE A 187 -20.42 -1.56 24.38
CA PHE A 187 -21.82 -1.78 24.09
C PHE A 187 -22.70 -0.63 24.64
N PRO A 188 -23.98 -0.52 24.25
CA PRO A 188 -24.91 0.47 24.81
C PRO A 188 -24.89 0.47 26.34
N ILE A 189 -25.10 1.64 26.94
CA ILE A 189 -25.17 1.83 28.40
C ILE A 189 -26.22 0.87 28.99
N ASN A 190 -25.93 0.30 30.17
CA ASN A 190 -26.73 -0.71 30.87
C ASN A 190 -26.75 -2.12 30.24
N THR A 191 -25.84 -2.41 29.30
CA THR A 191 -25.65 -3.77 28.81
C THR A 191 -24.82 -4.55 29.85
N GLU A 192 -25.38 -5.60 30.44
CA GLU A 192 -24.63 -6.54 31.29
C GLU A 192 -23.90 -7.55 30.40
N ILE A 193 -22.68 -7.94 30.79
CA ILE A 193 -21.84 -8.83 30.01
C ILE A 193 -21.39 -10.01 30.88
N LYS A 194 -21.60 -11.22 30.37
CA LYS A 194 -21.06 -12.44 30.95
C LYS A 194 -19.94 -12.98 30.07
N VAL A 195 -18.78 -13.19 30.67
CA VAL A 195 -17.62 -13.81 30.01
C VAL A 195 -17.43 -15.22 30.58
N GLU A 196 -17.30 -16.22 29.71
CA GLU A 196 -17.03 -17.60 30.05
C GLU A 196 -15.88 -18.13 29.17
N GLY A 197 -14.67 -18.23 29.74
CA GLY A 197 -13.47 -18.57 28.96
C GLY A 197 -13.19 -17.60 27.84
N ASN A 198 -13.18 -18.09 26.60
CA ASN A 198 -12.97 -17.31 25.38
C ASN A 198 -14.27 -16.85 24.69
N SER A 199 -15.38 -16.87 25.41
CA SER A 199 -16.68 -16.45 24.89
C SER A 199 -17.32 -15.41 25.80
N TYR A 200 -18.11 -14.54 25.19
CA TYR A 200 -18.97 -13.62 25.91
C TYR A 200 -20.37 -13.61 25.33
N LYS A 201 -21.31 -13.23 26.16
CA LYS A 201 -22.68 -12.92 25.79
C LYS A 201 -23.17 -11.72 26.60
N THR A 202 -23.82 -10.75 25.93
CA THR A 202 -24.49 -9.66 26.63
C THR A 202 -25.89 -10.09 27.10
N SER A 203 -26.43 -9.36 28.09
CA SER A 203 -27.83 -9.48 28.49
C SER A 203 -28.76 -9.30 27.28
N GLU A 204 -29.94 -9.89 27.36
CA GLU A 204 -30.99 -9.66 26.39
C GLU A 204 -31.61 -8.27 26.61
N ASN A 205 -31.71 -7.50 25.53
CA ASN A 205 -32.32 -6.19 25.50
C ASN A 205 -33.58 -6.24 24.63
N PHE A 206 -34.57 -5.38 24.95
CA PHE A 206 -35.89 -5.39 24.34
C PHE A 206 -36.15 -4.08 23.60
N ILE A 207 -36.65 -4.16 22.36
CA ILE A 207 -37.03 -3.04 21.52
C ILE A 207 -38.43 -3.32 20.97
N LYS A 208 -39.34 -2.36 21.15
CA LYS A 208 -40.65 -2.37 20.44
C LYS A 208 -40.57 -1.47 19.24
N LEU A 209 -40.94 -2.00 18.08
CA LEU A 209 -40.98 -1.28 16.82
C LEU A 209 -42.37 -1.31 16.20
N LYS A 210 -42.97 -0.16 15.97
CA LYS A 210 -44.19 -0.01 15.20
C LYS A 210 -43.92 -0.31 13.71
N PRO A 211 -44.95 -0.56 12.90
CA PRO A 211 -44.77 -0.66 11.45
C PRO A 211 -43.96 0.49 10.86
N ASN A 212 -42.92 0.15 10.07
CA ASN A 212 -41.98 1.08 9.46
C ASN A 212 -41.16 1.92 10.45
N GLU A 213 -41.16 1.61 11.74
CA GLU A 213 -40.28 2.23 12.73
C GLU A 213 -38.89 1.56 12.68
N SER A 214 -37.82 2.36 12.87
CA SER A 214 -36.45 1.88 12.98
C SER A 214 -35.82 2.26 14.31
N LYS A 215 -34.82 1.46 14.73
CA LYS A 215 -34.01 1.71 15.90
C LYS A 215 -32.55 1.40 15.59
N GLU A 216 -31.67 2.28 16.08
CA GLU A 216 -30.23 2.17 15.91
C GLU A 216 -29.57 1.65 17.18
N ILE A 217 -28.55 0.83 17.00
CA ILE A 217 -27.69 0.28 18.05
C ILE A 217 -26.24 0.52 17.60
N LEU A 218 -25.48 1.29 18.37
CA LEU A 218 -24.07 1.57 18.12
C LEU A 218 -23.22 0.76 19.07
N ILE A 219 -22.18 0.13 18.53
CA ILE A 219 -21.05 -0.45 19.27
C ILE A 219 -19.74 0.10 18.74
N THR A 220 -18.72 0.16 19.60
CA THR A 220 -17.37 0.54 19.18
C THR A 220 -16.41 -0.63 19.38
N GLN A 221 -15.42 -0.72 18.50
CA GLN A 221 -14.33 -1.66 18.62
C GLN A 221 -13.01 -0.92 18.45
N THR A 222 -12.22 -0.85 19.51
CA THR A 222 -10.91 -0.20 19.54
C THR A 222 -9.82 -1.25 19.71
N PHE A 223 -8.70 -1.08 19.00
CA PHE A 223 -7.46 -1.84 19.22
C PHE A 223 -6.31 -0.83 19.30
N ILE A 224 -5.78 -0.64 20.50
CA ILE A 224 -4.85 0.43 20.83
C ILE A 224 -3.55 -0.13 21.40
N PHE A 225 -2.40 0.40 20.94
CA PHE A 225 -1.09 0.08 21.49
C PHE A 225 -0.79 0.93 22.73
N PRO A 226 0.09 0.48 23.65
CA PRO A 226 0.43 1.20 24.88
C PRO A 226 1.15 2.53 24.66
N GLU A 227 1.59 2.84 23.45
CA GLU A 227 2.13 4.15 23.06
C GLU A 227 1.07 5.26 23.05
N TYR A 228 -0.21 4.87 23.03
CA TYR A 228 -1.37 5.75 23.01
C TYR A 228 -2.18 5.58 24.30
N ASP A 229 -2.76 6.66 24.81
CA ASP A 229 -3.60 6.61 26.00
C ASP A 229 -5.04 6.21 25.65
N TRP A 230 -5.53 5.16 26.33
CA TRP A 230 -6.90 4.67 26.15
C TRP A 230 -7.96 5.70 26.57
N ASN A 231 -7.70 6.47 27.66
CA ASN A 231 -8.68 7.44 28.12
C ASN A 231 -8.80 8.61 27.14
N ASP A 232 -7.70 9.05 26.54
CA ASP A 232 -7.70 10.09 25.52
C ASP A 232 -8.50 9.63 24.27
N GLU A 233 -8.31 8.36 23.84
CA GLU A 233 -9.08 7.79 22.74
C GLU A 233 -10.57 7.67 23.09
N LEU A 234 -10.90 7.17 24.29
CA LEU A 234 -12.27 7.03 24.76
C LEU A 234 -12.98 8.41 24.86
N ASP A 235 -12.33 9.42 25.40
CA ASP A 235 -12.88 10.77 25.53
C ASP A 235 -13.11 11.38 24.14
N SER A 236 -12.18 11.20 23.22
CA SER A 236 -12.30 11.63 21.83
C SER A 236 -13.50 10.97 21.14
N MET A 237 -13.64 9.65 21.27
CA MET A 237 -14.74 8.89 20.66
C MET A 237 -16.10 9.20 21.27
N SER A 238 -16.17 9.46 22.60
CA SER A 238 -17.42 9.75 23.30
C SER A 238 -18.09 11.04 22.82
N SER A 239 -17.35 11.96 22.24
CA SER A 239 -17.83 13.21 21.68
C SER A 239 -18.34 13.10 20.23
N LEU A 240 -18.13 11.97 19.55
CA LEU A 240 -18.43 11.78 18.14
C LEU A 240 -19.83 11.17 17.94
N ASN A 241 -20.51 11.65 16.91
CA ASN A 241 -21.74 11.06 16.40
C ASN A 241 -21.43 10.18 15.19
N PHE A 242 -22.05 9.02 15.08
CA PHE A 242 -21.81 8.06 14.00
C PHE A 242 -22.04 8.68 12.60
N GLU A 243 -23.15 9.37 12.40
CA GLU A 243 -23.50 9.97 11.10
C GLU A 243 -22.52 11.08 10.70
N ASP A 244 -22.04 11.86 11.67
CA ASP A 244 -21.03 12.90 11.42
C ASP A 244 -19.71 12.29 11.00
N VAL A 245 -19.26 11.24 11.69
CA VAL A 245 -18.03 10.49 11.32
C VAL A 245 -18.20 9.88 9.92
N LEU A 246 -19.30 9.19 9.66
CA LEU A 246 -19.56 8.56 8.37
C LEU A 246 -19.56 9.60 7.23
N ASN A 247 -20.26 10.72 7.40
CA ASN A 247 -20.32 11.77 6.39
C ASN A 247 -18.95 12.41 6.14
N TYR A 248 -18.19 12.69 7.20
CA TYR A 248 -16.84 13.22 7.07
C TYR A 248 -15.92 12.25 6.29
N ARG A 249 -15.96 10.94 6.62
CA ARG A 249 -15.19 9.93 5.90
C ARG A 249 -15.59 9.80 4.43
N ILE A 250 -16.89 9.88 4.14
CA ILE A 250 -17.41 9.89 2.76
C ILE A 250 -16.85 11.10 1.99
N GLU A 251 -17.01 12.31 2.55
CA GLU A 251 -16.58 13.55 1.89
C GLU A 251 -15.07 13.57 1.65
N GLU A 252 -14.27 13.11 2.61
CA GLU A 252 -12.81 13.00 2.46
C GLU A 252 -12.43 12.04 1.33
N LYS A 253 -13.00 10.83 1.30
CA LYS A 253 -12.69 9.85 0.26
C LYS A 253 -13.17 10.27 -1.13
N GLU A 254 -14.37 10.85 -1.21
CA GLU A 254 -14.87 11.41 -2.47
C GLU A 254 -13.92 12.51 -2.98
N TYR A 255 -13.45 13.39 -2.10
CA TYR A 255 -12.48 14.43 -2.49
C TYR A 255 -11.18 13.83 -3.03
N GLN A 256 -10.58 12.87 -2.32
CA GLN A 256 -9.34 12.21 -2.73
C GLN A 256 -9.48 11.50 -4.09
N ILE A 257 -10.60 10.81 -4.30
CA ILE A 257 -10.86 10.11 -5.58
C ILE A 257 -11.11 11.10 -6.71
N GLN A 258 -11.85 12.19 -6.48
CA GLN A 258 -12.06 13.23 -7.49
C GLN A 258 -10.76 13.95 -7.86
N GLU A 259 -9.86 14.19 -6.92
CA GLU A 259 -8.51 14.69 -7.19
C GLU A 259 -7.76 13.75 -8.16
N LEU A 260 -7.81 12.44 -7.95
CA LEU A 260 -7.21 11.47 -8.85
C LEU A 260 -7.87 11.49 -10.24
N ILE A 261 -9.21 11.41 -10.30
CA ILE A 261 -9.97 11.34 -11.56
C ILE A 261 -9.77 12.61 -12.39
N SER A 262 -9.78 13.79 -11.76
CA SER A 262 -9.65 15.07 -12.45
C SER A 262 -8.28 15.32 -13.08
N LYS A 263 -7.23 14.70 -12.54
CA LYS A 263 -5.83 14.86 -12.95
C LYS A 263 -5.33 13.79 -13.91
N LYS A 264 -6.13 12.75 -14.19
CA LYS A 264 -5.72 11.70 -15.14
C LYS A 264 -5.58 12.26 -16.56
N LYS A 265 -4.71 11.65 -17.34
CA LYS A 265 -4.47 12.04 -18.75
C LYS A 265 -5.76 11.88 -19.57
N LYS A 266 -5.99 12.78 -20.55
CA LYS A 266 -7.19 12.77 -21.40
C LYS A 266 -7.38 11.46 -22.16
N ILE A 267 -6.33 10.77 -22.55
CA ILE A 267 -6.40 9.47 -23.23
C ILE A 267 -7.09 8.40 -22.36
N PHE A 268 -7.08 8.57 -21.02
CA PHE A 268 -7.75 7.70 -20.06
C PHE A 268 -9.09 8.24 -19.58
N SER A 269 -9.82 8.99 -20.42
CA SER A 269 -11.13 9.61 -20.06
C SER A 269 -12.27 8.63 -19.87
N ASP A 270 -12.13 7.38 -20.32
CA ASP A 270 -13.14 6.32 -20.09
C ASP A 270 -13.32 6.05 -18.59
N LYS A 271 -14.58 5.86 -18.18
CA LYS A 271 -14.97 5.59 -16.77
C LYS A 271 -14.33 4.34 -16.17
N LYS A 272 -13.93 3.36 -16.98
CA LYS A 272 -13.20 2.18 -16.49
C LYS A 272 -11.91 2.55 -15.75
N TYR A 273 -11.24 3.64 -16.17
CA TYR A 273 -10.01 4.13 -15.50
C TYR A 273 -10.32 4.86 -14.18
N ASP A 274 -11.54 5.39 -14.00
CA ASP A 274 -11.98 5.94 -12.71
C ASP A 274 -12.11 4.82 -11.66
N GLU A 275 -12.67 3.67 -12.04
CA GLU A 275 -12.73 2.49 -11.18
C GLU A 275 -11.34 1.93 -10.85
N VAL A 276 -10.41 1.96 -11.82
CA VAL A 276 -9.00 1.56 -11.61
C VAL A 276 -8.33 2.48 -10.58
N LEU A 277 -8.49 3.80 -10.70
CA LEU A 277 -7.95 4.77 -9.75
C LEU A 277 -8.55 4.60 -8.35
N THR A 278 -9.86 4.37 -8.28
CA THR A 278 -10.57 4.08 -7.03
C THR A 278 -10.03 2.82 -6.36
N LYS A 279 -9.79 1.75 -7.13
CA LYS A 279 -9.19 0.50 -6.66
C LYS A 279 -7.75 0.70 -6.17
N ALA A 280 -6.95 1.47 -6.91
CA ALA A 280 -5.58 1.79 -6.51
C ALA A 280 -5.55 2.61 -5.21
N HIS A 281 -6.44 3.60 -5.06
CA HIS A 281 -6.62 4.35 -3.81
C HIS A 281 -6.96 3.42 -2.63
N LEU A 282 -7.96 2.54 -2.78
CA LEU A 282 -8.34 1.57 -1.75
C LEU A 282 -7.20 0.61 -1.40
N THR A 283 -6.41 0.19 -2.39
CA THR A 283 -5.25 -0.68 -2.17
C THR A 283 -4.21 -0.01 -1.27
N LEU A 284 -3.89 1.26 -1.52
CA LEU A 284 -2.99 2.05 -0.68
C LEU A 284 -3.58 2.27 0.72
N GLN A 285 -4.86 2.67 0.81
CA GLN A 285 -5.57 2.88 2.07
C GLN A 285 -5.54 1.64 2.97
N ASN A 286 -5.83 0.47 2.43
CA ASN A 286 -5.88 -0.78 3.20
C ASN A 286 -4.51 -1.18 3.78
N ASN A 287 -3.42 -0.74 3.16
CA ASN A 287 -2.05 -1.05 3.61
C ASN A 287 -1.43 0.05 4.50
N TRP A 288 -2.11 1.19 4.68
CA TRP A 288 -1.67 2.27 5.55
C TRP A 288 -1.75 1.87 7.03
N ARG A 289 -0.71 2.24 7.80
CA ARG A 289 -0.60 2.03 9.24
C ARG A 289 -0.10 3.31 9.90
N ILE A 290 -0.75 3.72 11.01
CA ILE A 290 -0.25 4.78 11.88
C ILE A 290 1.02 4.34 12.59
N ALA A 291 1.77 5.31 13.14
CA ALA A 291 2.94 5.05 13.95
C ALA A 291 2.64 4.06 15.08
N ALA A 292 3.54 3.12 15.33
CA ALA A 292 3.44 2.19 16.46
C ALA A 292 4.79 1.51 16.74
N GLY A 293 5.18 1.44 17.99
CA GLY A 293 6.44 0.82 18.42
C GLY A 293 7.66 1.50 17.79
N GLU A 294 8.43 0.73 17.02
CA GLU A 294 9.61 1.26 16.34
C GLU A 294 9.27 2.07 15.07
N LEU A 295 8.08 1.97 14.53
CA LEU A 295 7.64 2.80 13.42
C LEU A 295 7.22 4.18 13.97
N LYS A 296 8.11 5.16 13.89
CA LYS A 296 7.93 6.50 14.49
C LYS A 296 7.02 7.41 13.68
N ASN A 297 6.82 7.13 12.41
CA ASN A 297 5.91 7.79 11.51
C ASN A 297 5.01 6.77 10.84
N GLU A 298 3.90 7.23 10.29
CA GLU A 298 2.97 6.39 9.54
C GLU A 298 3.50 6.02 8.15
N GLY A 299 3.02 4.90 7.62
CA GLY A 299 3.44 4.41 6.31
C GLY A 299 2.61 3.23 5.84
N LEU A 300 3.04 2.61 4.74
CA LEU A 300 2.33 1.51 4.09
C LEU A 300 3.13 0.21 4.10
N PHE A 301 2.45 -0.89 4.41
CA PHE A 301 2.93 -2.22 4.05
C PHE A 301 2.90 -2.41 2.52
N PRO A 302 3.79 -3.24 1.94
CA PRO A 302 3.63 -3.70 0.55
C PRO A 302 2.31 -4.45 0.35
N SER A 303 1.96 -5.37 1.28
CA SER A 303 0.66 -6.04 1.34
C SER A 303 0.47 -6.80 2.66
N TYR A 304 -0.56 -6.49 3.41
CA TYR A 304 -0.92 -7.27 4.61
C TYR A 304 -1.48 -8.68 4.29
N HIS A 305 -1.76 -8.98 3.03
CA HIS A 305 -2.20 -10.32 2.59
C HIS A 305 -1.08 -11.34 2.49
N TYR A 306 0.18 -10.90 2.52
CA TYR A 306 1.32 -11.79 2.42
C TYR A 306 2.10 -11.84 3.73
N LYS A 307 2.46 -13.04 4.17
CA LYS A 307 3.04 -13.26 5.50
C LYS A 307 4.36 -12.53 5.75
N TRP A 308 5.12 -12.22 4.71
CA TRP A 308 6.42 -11.57 4.81
C TRP A 308 6.36 -10.03 4.69
N PHE A 309 5.20 -9.45 4.32
CA PHE A 309 5.08 -8.03 4.04
C PHE A 309 4.44 -7.24 5.19
N ASN A 310 4.91 -7.47 6.42
CA ASN A 310 4.45 -6.84 7.66
C ASN A 310 5.42 -5.78 8.19
N GLY A 311 6.25 -5.19 7.34
CA GLY A 311 7.18 -4.10 7.59
C GLY A 311 7.10 -3.04 6.50
N PHE A 312 7.94 -2.01 6.61
CA PHE A 312 8.11 -0.98 5.59
C PHE A 312 9.47 -1.16 4.91
N TRP A 313 9.44 -1.48 3.62
CA TRP A 313 10.64 -1.59 2.78
C TRP A 313 11.02 -0.24 2.21
N SER A 314 12.32 0.06 2.09
CA SER A 314 12.80 1.38 1.70
C SER A 314 12.39 1.76 0.27
N TRP A 315 12.72 0.97 -0.76
CA TRP A 315 12.36 1.37 -2.13
C TRP A 315 10.86 1.28 -2.44
N ASP A 316 10.11 0.40 -1.74
CA ASP A 316 8.64 0.43 -1.72
C ASP A 316 8.14 1.76 -1.19
N SER A 317 8.72 2.24 -0.09
CA SER A 317 8.36 3.51 0.54
C SER A 317 8.54 4.69 -0.40
N TRP A 318 9.63 4.73 -1.18
CA TRP A 318 9.82 5.77 -2.19
C TRP A 318 8.72 5.77 -3.24
N LYS A 319 8.37 4.59 -3.75
CA LYS A 319 7.31 4.38 -4.75
C LYS A 319 5.92 4.67 -4.19
N HIS A 320 5.63 4.21 -2.96
CA HIS A 320 4.39 4.53 -2.25
C HIS A 320 4.20 6.03 -2.08
N SER A 321 5.25 6.74 -1.65
CA SER A 321 5.22 8.19 -1.44
C SER A 321 4.88 8.96 -2.71
N VAL A 322 5.40 8.55 -3.86
CA VAL A 322 5.02 9.17 -5.13
C VAL A 322 3.55 8.95 -5.44
N GLY A 323 3.04 7.72 -5.31
CA GLY A 323 1.61 7.43 -5.52
C GLY A 323 0.69 8.20 -4.57
N LEU A 324 1.04 8.23 -3.27
CA LEU A 324 0.32 8.96 -2.23
C LEU A 324 0.28 10.46 -2.47
N SER A 325 1.36 11.06 -3.00
CA SER A 325 1.46 12.51 -3.23
C SER A 325 0.37 13.08 -4.14
N TYR A 326 -0.32 12.23 -4.89
CA TYR A 326 -1.43 12.66 -5.75
C TYR A 326 -2.73 12.98 -4.99
N PHE A 327 -2.90 12.45 -3.76
CA PHE A 327 -4.13 12.61 -3.00
C PHE A 327 -3.93 12.79 -1.48
N ASN A 328 -2.76 12.43 -0.93
CA ASN A 328 -2.43 12.59 0.50
C ASN A 328 -0.93 12.87 0.67
N SER A 329 -0.53 14.14 0.50
CA SER A 329 0.87 14.56 0.60
C SER A 329 1.46 14.39 2.00
N GLU A 330 0.66 14.52 3.08
CA GLU A 330 1.18 14.35 4.43
C GLU A 330 1.57 12.88 4.69
N LEU A 331 0.73 11.94 4.31
CA LEU A 331 1.06 10.52 4.39
C LEU A 331 2.29 10.18 3.52
N ALA A 332 2.40 10.79 2.34
CA ALA A 332 3.58 10.63 1.47
C ALA A 332 4.87 11.10 2.16
N LYS A 333 4.83 12.25 2.85
CA LYS A 333 5.97 12.77 3.62
C LYS A 333 6.32 11.88 4.82
N ASN A 334 5.32 11.40 5.54
CA ASN A 334 5.51 10.52 6.69
C ASN A 334 6.08 9.16 6.28
N GLN A 335 5.68 8.63 5.13
CA GLN A 335 6.29 7.43 4.53
C GLN A 335 7.78 7.64 4.23
N MET A 336 8.20 8.83 3.83
CA MET A 336 9.62 9.17 3.68
C MET A 336 10.30 9.23 5.04
N ARG A 337 9.74 9.98 6.00
CA ARG A 337 10.32 10.19 7.33
C ARG A 337 10.58 8.88 8.05
N VAL A 338 9.63 7.94 8.03
CA VAL A 338 9.72 6.68 8.76
C VAL A 338 10.94 5.84 8.36
N MET A 339 11.36 5.89 7.10
CA MET A 339 12.57 5.21 6.64
C MET A 339 13.83 5.98 7.04
N PHE A 340 13.80 7.32 6.96
CA PHE A 340 14.91 8.18 7.33
C PHE A 340 15.10 8.32 8.86
N ASP A 341 14.15 7.88 9.68
CA ASP A 341 14.33 7.73 11.13
C ASP A 341 15.42 6.70 11.48
N TYR A 342 15.73 5.81 10.55
CA TYR A 342 16.73 4.75 10.67
C TYR A 342 17.97 4.96 9.78
N GLN A 343 18.19 6.20 9.34
CA GLN A 343 19.42 6.54 8.62
C GLN A 343 20.62 6.53 9.58
N SER A 344 21.69 5.81 9.20
CA SER A 344 22.94 5.80 9.93
C SER A 344 23.79 7.06 9.70
N GLU A 345 24.82 7.25 10.51
CA GLU A 345 25.72 8.40 10.41
C GLU A 345 26.49 8.46 9.08
N ASP A 346 26.75 7.34 8.43
CA ASP A 346 27.37 7.25 7.11
C ASP A 346 26.39 7.33 5.95
N GLY A 347 25.10 7.51 6.24
CA GLY A 347 24.05 7.72 5.24
C GLY A 347 23.27 6.47 4.83
N PHE A 348 23.67 5.28 5.29
CA PHE A 348 22.96 4.04 4.98
C PHE A 348 21.49 4.11 5.42
N ILE A 349 20.58 3.61 4.59
CA ILE A 349 19.16 3.40 4.92
C ILE A 349 18.90 1.90 4.96
N VAL A 350 18.30 1.42 6.04
CA VAL A 350 17.94 0.00 6.19
C VAL A 350 16.97 -0.46 5.10
N ASP A 351 17.09 -1.71 4.68
CA ASP A 351 16.17 -2.31 3.70
C ASP A 351 14.72 -2.30 4.19
N CYS A 352 14.50 -2.82 5.40
CA CYS A 352 13.16 -2.97 5.95
C CYS A 352 13.13 -2.70 7.46
N ILE A 353 12.05 -2.05 7.92
CA ILE A 353 11.78 -1.76 9.33
C ILE A 353 10.47 -2.39 9.78
N PHE A 354 10.42 -2.82 11.04
CA PHE A 354 9.30 -3.51 11.65
C PHE A 354 8.82 -2.80 12.92
N ARG A 355 7.56 -2.97 13.28
CA ARG A 355 6.96 -2.36 14.47
C ARG A 355 7.58 -2.88 15.78
N ASP A 356 7.88 -4.16 15.85
CA ASP A 356 8.33 -4.83 17.07
C ASP A 356 9.60 -5.65 16.79
N THR A 357 10.73 -5.08 17.15
CA THR A 357 12.05 -5.71 16.94
C THR A 357 12.33 -6.91 17.84
N THR A 358 11.46 -7.18 18.83
CA THR A 358 11.53 -8.41 19.60
C THR A 358 10.95 -9.62 18.85
N ILE A 359 10.15 -9.35 17.81
CA ILE A 359 9.56 -10.36 16.91
C ILE A 359 10.38 -10.48 15.63
N GLU A 360 10.71 -9.36 15.01
CA GLU A 360 11.48 -9.30 13.77
C GLU A 360 12.36 -8.05 13.76
N VAL A 361 13.69 -8.25 13.68
CA VAL A 361 14.67 -7.17 13.68
C VAL A 361 14.68 -6.45 12.35
N HIS A 362 15.00 -5.16 12.36
CA HIS A 362 15.21 -4.39 11.13
C HIS A 362 16.29 -5.03 10.26
N ASN A 363 16.12 -4.96 8.94
CA ASN A 363 17.13 -5.53 8.02
C ASN A 363 18.23 -4.51 7.73
N TYR A 364 19.35 -4.64 8.42
CA TYR A 364 20.56 -3.83 8.22
C TYR A 364 21.57 -4.47 7.26
N ARG A 365 21.25 -5.58 6.61
CA ARG A 365 22.19 -6.34 5.78
C ARG A 365 22.44 -5.70 4.42
N ASP A 366 21.45 -4.97 3.94
CA ASP A 366 21.44 -4.29 2.66
C ASP A 366 20.54 -3.03 2.72
N THR A 367 20.65 -2.17 1.72
CA THR A 367 19.72 -1.09 1.44
C THR A 367 18.92 -1.44 0.18
N LYS A 368 18.31 -0.46 -0.46
CA LYS A 368 17.57 -0.61 -1.73
C LYS A 368 17.96 0.51 -2.71
N PRO A 369 17.62 0.37 -4.00
CA PRO A 369 17.99 1.36 -5.01
C PRO A 369 17.65 2.81 -4.63
N PRO A 370 18.53 3.79 -4.94
CA PRO A 370 18.44 5.17 -4.47
C PRO A 370 17.37 5.97 -5.24
N LEU A 371 16.11 5.81 -4.86
CA LEU A 371 14.95 6.52 -5.44
C LEU A 371 14.34 7.56 -4.48
N ALA A 372 14.93 7.76 -3.30
CA ALA A 372 14.39 8.66 -2.28
C ALA A 372 14.31 10.11 -2.75
N THR A 373 15.35 10.62 -3.42
CA THR A 373 15.37 12.00 -3.92
C THR A 373 14.33 12.22 -5.02
N TRP A 374 14.14 11.25 -5.91
CA TRP A 374 13.05 11.26 -6.89
C TRP A 374 11.69 11.39 -6.21
N ALA A 375 11.44 10.63 -5.14
CA ALA A 375 10.19 10.69 -4.40
C ALA A 375 9.95 12.07 -3.76
N VAL A 376 10.97 12.64 -3.09
CA VAL A 376 10.88 13.99 -2.49
C VAL A 376 10.64 15.06 -3.57
N ALA A 377 11.31 14.97 -4.72
CA ALA A 377 11.09 15.91 -5.83
C ALA A 377 9.66 15.80 -6.40
N LYS A 378 9.08 14.59 -6.45
CA LYS A 378 7.69 14.37 -6.87
C LYS A 378 6.68 14.93 -5.86
N ILE A 379 6.91 14.75 -4.55
CA ILE A 379 6.09 15.34 -3.48
C ILE A 379 6.12 16.86 -3.58
N LEU A 380 7.32 17.46 -3.67
CA LEU A 380 7.47 18.92 -3.81
C LEU A 380 6.66 19.47 -4.99
N LYS A 381 6.67 18.78 -6.13
CA LYS A 381 5.89 19.19 -7.31
C LYS A 381 4.38 19.23 -7.07
N LYS A 382 3.88 18.51 -6.05
CA LYS A 382 2.46 18.42 -5.73
C LYS A 382 2.00 19.43 -4.67
N ASP A 383 2.79 19.67 -3.63
CA ASP A 383 2.38 20.49 -2.49
C ASP A 383 3.23 21.75 -2.27
N ASN A 384 4.36 21.91 -2.96
CA ASN A 384 5.29 23.03 -2.84
C ASN A 384 5.83 23.26 -1.41
N ASP A 385 5.91 22.19 -0.59
CA ASP A 385 6.39 22.29 0.80
C ASP A 385 7.92 22.38 0.85
N LEU A 386 8.44 23.62 0.88
CA LEU A 386 9.87 23.89 1.04
C LEU A 386 10.39 23.53 2.45
N GLY A 387 9.51 23.47 3.45
CA GLY A 387 9.87 23.04 4.81
C GLY A 387 10.31 21.57 4.80
N PHE A 388 9.52 20.72 4.16
CA PHE A 388 9.84 19.31 3.97
C PHE A 388 11.14 19.12 3.17
N VAL A 389 11.33 19.88 2.09
CA VAL A 389 12.59 19.80 1.32
C VAL A 389 13.80 20.20 2.15
N LYS A 390 13.70 21.25 3.00
CA LYS A 390 14.78 21.64 3.92
C LYS A 390 15.11 20.56 4.95
N GLU A 391 14.09 19.86 5.44
CA GLU A 391 14.22 18.72 6.34
C GLU A 391 14.96 17.56 5.69
N MET A 392 14.56 17.19 4.47
CA MET A 392 15.04 15.99 3.79
C MET A 392 16.37 16.16 3.05
N TYR A 393 16.67 17.34 2.51
CA TYR A 393 17.83 17.57 1.65
C TYR A 393 19.17 17.08 2.24
N PRO A 394 19.54 17.42 3.50
CA PRO A 394 20.80 16.93 4.08
C PRO A 394 20.82 15.40 4.22
N LYS A 395 19.70 14.79 4.54
CA LYS A 395 19.57 13.33 4.68
C LYS A 395 19.69 12.62 3.33
N LEU A 396 19.04 13.17 2.29
CA LEU A 396 19.13 12.67 0.92
C LEU A 396 20.56 12.76 0.38
N LYS A 397 21.25 13.88 0.62
CA LYS A 397 22.63 14.06 0.22
C LYS A 397 23.56 13.03 0.88
N LEU A 398 23.35 12.80 2.18
CA LEU A 398 24.14 11.81 2.92
C LEU A 398 23.87 10.37 2.40
N TYR A 399 22.63 10.01 2.07
CA TYR A 399 22.28 8.74 1.45
C TYR A 399 22.93 8.58 0.05
N HIS A 400 22.95 9.66 -0.73
CA HIS A 400 23.66 9.68 -2.02
C HIS A 400 25.16 9.45 -1.87
N GLU A 401 25.80 10.12 -0.89
CA GLU A 401 27.24 9.98 -0.60
C GLU A 401 27.61 8.58 -0.11
N PHE A 402 26.68 7.89 0.60
CA PHE A 402 26.86 6.49 1.03
C PHE A 402 27.23 5.58 -0.14
N TRP A 403 26.55 5.69 -1.28
CA TRP A 403 26.82 4.83 -2.45
C TRP A 403 28.26 4.94 -2.92
N TYR A 404 28.77 6.14 -3.14
CA TYR A 404 30.15 6.37 -3.58
C TYR A 404 31.19 6.05 -2.50
N ASN A 405 30.83 6.18 -1.23
CA ASN A 405 31.77 5.88 -0.13
C ASN A 405 31.85 4.38 0.16
N LYS A 406 30.76 3.62 -0.04
CA LYS A 406 30.62 2.24 0.43
C LYS A 406 30.37 1.21 -0.68
N ARG A 407 29.99 1.65 -1.89
CA ARG A 407 29.56 0.81 -3.02
C ARG A 407 30.28 1.13 -4.33
N ASP A 408 31.41 1.78 -4.29
CA ASP A 408 32.33 2.06 -5.39
C ASP A 408 33.65 1.37 -5.03
N HIS A 409 33.82 0.11 -5.48
CA HIS A 409 34.90 -0.78 -5.02
C HIS A 409 36.27 -0.31 -5.48
N ASP A 410 36.40 0.02 -6.75
CA ASP A 410 37.70 0.40 -7.36
C ASP A 410 37.91 1.93 -7.45
N LYS A 411 36.95 2.72 -6.92
CA LYS A 411 36.97 4.18 -6.83
C LYS A 411 36.97 4.88 -8.18
N ASP A 412 36.32 4.30 -9.14
CA ASP A 412 36.24 4.84 -10.49
C ASP A 412 35.01 5.74 -10.72
N GLY A 413 34.06 5.76 -9.75
CA GLY A 413 32.86 6.59 -9.76
C GLY A 413 31.62 5.90 -10.37
N LEU A 414 31.68 4.59 -10.65
CA LEU A 414 30.55 3.71 -10.86
C LEU A 414 30.34 2.83 -9.62
N CYS A 415 29.12 2.56 -9.28
CA CYS A 415 28.79 1.83 -8.07
C CYS A 415 28.26 0.43 -8.37
N GLU A 416 28.51 -0.49 -7.46
CA GLU A 416 27.98 -1.84 -7.44
C GLU A 416 26.90 -2.00 -6.36
N PHE A 417 25.95 -2.92 -6.55
CA PHE A 417 25.13 -3.39 -5.43
C PHE A 417 25.95 -4.21 -4.45
N GLY A 418 25.57 -4.20 -3.17
CA GLY A 418 26.38 -4.83 -2.16
C GLY A 418 25.63 -5.20 -0.88
N SER A 419 26.39 -5.44 0.20
CA SER A 419 25.86 -5.78 1.51
C SER A 419 26.72 -5.22 2.63
N THR A 420 26.21 -5.20 3.85
CA THR A 420 26.98 -4.82 5.05
C THR A 420 27.60 -6.04 5.72
N ASP A 421 27.03 -7.24 5.52
CA ASP A 421 27.44 -8.49 6.16
C ASP A 421 28.31 -9.40 5.29
N GLY A 422 28.59 -8.99 4.05
CA GLY A 422 29.38 -9.76 3.08
C GLY A 422 28.63 -10.95 2.49
N SER A 423 27.33 -11.07 2.67
CA SER A 423 26.56 -12.13 2.07
C SER A 423 26.11 -11.80 0.65
N LEU A 424 26.31 -12.74 -0.27
CA LEU A 424 25.89 -12.59 -1.67
C LEU A 424 24.37 -12.41 -1.81
N ILE A 425 23.58 -13.03 -0.92
CA ILE A 425 22.13 -12.94 -0.99
C ILE A 425 21.64 -11.52 -0.64
N ALA A 426 22.23 -10.89 0.39
CA ALA A 426 21.88 -9.52 0.75
C ALA A 426 22.30 -8.54 -0.35
N ALA A 427 23.49 -8.73 -0.95
CA ALA A 427 23.95 -7.91 -2.07
C ALA A 427 23.01 -7.98 -3.29
N LYS A 428 22.45 -9.16 -3.57
CA LYS A 428 21.42 -9.31 -4.60
C LYS A 428 20.09 -8.64 -4.21
N TRP A 429 19.71 -8.71 -2.93
CA TRP A 429 18.51 -8.04 -2.42
C TRP A 429 18.64 -6.52 -2.48
N GLU A 430 19.85 -5.96 -2.34
CA GLU A 430 20.09 -4.51 -2.47
C GLU A 430 19.67 -3.97 -3.85
N SER A 431 19.72 -4.79 -4.90
CA SER A 431 19.23 -4.42 -6.23
C SER A 431 17.70 -4.34 -6.30
N GLY A 432 16.99 -4.93 -5.34
CA GLY A 432 15.54 -5.16 -5.39
C GLY A 432 15.11 -6.26 -6.37
N MET A 433 15.96 -6.66 -7.29
CA MET A 433 15.71 -7.75 -8.27
C MET A 433 16.40 -9.05 -7.83
N ASP A 434 16.04 -9.55 -6.67
CA ASP A 434 16.71 -10.57 -5.84
C ASP A 434 17.31 -11.75 -6.59
N ASN A 435 16.68 -12.20 -7.65
CA ASN A 435 17.10 -13.37 -8.40
C ASN A 435 17.24 -13.11 -9.92
N ALA A 436 17.45 -11.86 -10.33
CA ALA A 436 17.71 -11.54 -11.73
C ALA A 436 18.93 -12.35 -12.24
N ILE A 437 18.87 -12.82 -13.49
CA ILE A 437 19.92 -13.74 -14.01
C ILE A 437 21.29 -13.09 -14.12
N ARG A 438 21.36 -11.77 -14.25
CA ARG A 438 22.60 -11.00 -14.27
C ARG A 438 23.47 -11.20 -13.02
N PHE A 439 22.88 -11.68 -11.93
CA PHE A 439 23.56 -11.99 -10.67
C PHE A 439 23.86 -13.48 -10.46
N ASP A 440 23.64 -14.37 -11.44
CA ASP A 440 23.84 -15.81 -11.25
C ASP A 440 25.28 -16.15 -10.92
N ASP A 441 26.22 -15.52 -11.59
CA ASP A 441 27.67 -15.78 -11.46
C ASP A 441 28.41 -14.74 -10.60
N SER A 442 27.69 -13.75 -10.01
CA SER A 442 28.26 -12.69 -9.20
C SER A 442 28.94 -13.21 -7.93
N LYS A 443 30.00 -12.53 -7.52
CA LYS A 443 30.75 -12.80 -6.30
C LYS A 443 30.80 -11.56 -5.44
N ILE A 444 31.11 -11.75 -4.16
CA ILE A 444 31.33 -10.65 -3.21
C ILE A 444 32.82 -10.25 -3.22
N VAL A 445 33.05 -8.95 -3.30
CA VAL A 445 34.34 -8.30 -3.05
C VAL A 445 34.20 -7.41 -1.81
N LYS A 446 35.27 -7.30 -1.04
CA LYS A 446 35.30 -6.50 0.18
C LYS A 446 35.86 -5.12 -0.10
N ASN A 447 35.10 -4.07 0.21
CA ASN A 447 35.54 -2.68 0.12
C ASN A 447 36.25 -2.26 1.42
N GLU A 448 35.57 -2.48 2.56
CA GLU A 448 36.08 -2.28 3.92
C GLU A 448 35.26 -3.10 4.93
N ASP A 449 35.54 -2.96 6.23
CA ASP A 449 34.70 -3.63 7.25
C ASP A 449 33.27 -3.07 7.26
N GLY A 450 32.30 -3.97 7.09
CA GLY A 450 30.89 -3.62 7.00
C GLY A 450 30.44 -3.06 5.64
N ALA A 451 31.32 -3.09 4.61
CA ALA A 451 30.97 -2.68 3.25
C ALA A 451 31.53 -3.67 2.23
N TYR A 452 30.65 -4.24 1.44
CA TYR A 452 30.96 -5.24 0.42
C TYR A 452 30.17 -4.93 -0.84
N SER A 453 30.74 -5.19 -2.01
CA SER A 453 30.11 -5.02 -3.33
C SER A 453 30.04 -6.35 -4.08
N LEU A 454 29.16 -6.44 -5.09
CA LEU A 454 29.25 -7.46 -6.13
C LEU A 454 30.46 -7.16 -7.03
N ASP A 455 31.00 -8.19 -7.68
CA ASP A 455 32.10 -8.06 -8.66
C ASP A 455 31.61 -7.60 -10.05
N GLN A 456 30.56 -6.75 -10.06
CA GLN A 456 29.97 -6.19 -11.27
C GLN A 456 29.34 -4.82 -11.01
N GLU A 457 29.48 -3.92 -11.96
CA GLU A 457 28.83 -2.63 -12.00
C GLU A 457 27.45 -2.77 -12.66
N SER A 458 26.44 -2.24 -12.01
CA SER A 458 25.05 -2.39 -12.48
C SER A 458 24.54 -1.12 -13.15
N VAL A 459 24.04 -1.27 -14.38
CA VAL A 459 23.57 -0.14 -15.21
C VAL A 459 22.39 0.58 -14.58
N ASP A 460 21.46 -0.16 -13.98
CA ASP A 460 20.29 0.44 -13.32
C ASP A 460 20.69 1.24 -12.07
N LEU A 461 21.60 0.74 -11.23
CA LEU A 461 22.12 1.48 -10.07
C LEU A 461 22.74 2.81 -10.50
N ASN A 462 23.62 2.78 -11.50
CA ASN A 462 24.30 3.99 -11.97
C ASN A 462 23.34 4.95 -12.69
N ALA A 463 22.30 4.44 -13.37
CA ALA A 463 21.22 5.25 -13.91
C ALA A 463 20.37 5.90 -12.80
N TYR A 464 20.05 5.18 -11.71
CA TYR A 464 19.40 5.75 -10.54
C TYR A 464 20.24 6.83 -9.88
N LEU A 465 21.55 6.61 -9.71
CA LEU A 465 22.49 7.59 -9.13
C LEU A 465 22.63 8.83 -10.00
N PHE A 466 22.63 8.68 -11.33
CA PHE A 466 22.58 9.82 -12.25
C PHE A 466 21.30 10.64 -12.08
N ALA A 467 20.15 9.97 -12.06
CA ALA A 467 18.86 10.64 -11.84
C ALA A 467 18.83 11.32 -10.46
N GLU A 468 19.36 10.69 -9.44
CA GLU A 468 19.44 11.23 -8.09
C GLU A 468 20.29 12.51 -8.02
N LYS A 469 21.44 12.57 -8.71
CA LYS A 469 22.23 13.80 -8.82
C LYS A 469 21.42 14.94 -9.43
N ILE A 470 20.66 14.66 -10.49
CA ILE A 470 19.80 15.66 -11.14
C ILE A 470 18.67 16.13 -10.20
N TYR A 471 18.01 15.21 -9.50
CA TYR A 471 16.97 15.59 -8.54
C TYR A 471 17.53 16.35 -7.34
N LEU A 472 18.69 15.93 -6.78
CA LEU A 472 19.39 16.66 -5.72
C LEU A 472 19.77 18.08 -6.17
N ALA A 473 20.31 18.23 -7.40
CA ALA A 473 20.64 19.54 -7.95
C ALA A 473 19.41 20.45 -8.04
N ASN A 474 18.27 19.92 -8.49
CA ASN A 474 17.03 20.68 -8.57
C ASN A 474 16.51 21.09 -7.17
N LEU A 475 16.60 20.20 -6.16
CA LEU A 475 16.25 20.53 -4.78
C LEU A 475 17.22 21.56 -4.19
N ALA A 476 18.52 21.48 -4.51
CA ALA A 476 19.53 22.47 -4.11
C ALA A 476 19.22 23.87 -4.69
N GLU A 477 18.83 23.95 -5.96
CA GLU A 477 18.42 25.22 -6.61
C GLU A 477 17.22 25.84 -5.90
N VAL A 478 16.19 25.04 -5.61
CA VAL A 478 14.99 25.50 -4.87
C VAL A 478 15.36 25.99 -3.47
N LEU A 479 16.40 25.43 -2.85
CA LEU A 479 16.93 25.85 -1.54
C LEU A 479 17.99 26.95 -1.63
N ASN A 480 18.26 27.54 -2.82
CA ASN A 480 19.33 28.52 -3.09
C ASN A 480 20.74 28.01 -2.75
N LYS A 481 21.01 26.71 -2.82
CA LYS A 481 22.32 26.07 -2.65
C LYS A 481 23.02 25.93 -4.00
N ILE A 482 23.38 27.07 -4.61
CA ILE A 482 23.82 27.15 -6.01
C ILE A 482 25.08 26.34 -6.30
N GLU A 483 26.06 26.37 -5.36
CA GLU A 483 27.31 25.62 -5.54
C GLU A 483 27.08 24.11 -5.49
N ASP A 484 26.24 23.62 -4.56
CA ASP A 484 25.83 22.21 -4.51
C ASP A 484 25.17 21.81 -5.84
N ALA A 485 24.21 22.61 -6.33
CA ALA A 485 23.51 22.34 -7.58
C ALA A 485 24.45 22.26 -8.77
N LYS A 486 25.39 23.21 -8.88
CA LYS A 486 26.38 23.23 -9.96
C LYS A 486 27.27 21.98 -9.93
N LYS A 487 27.83 21.66 -8.76
CA LYS A 487 28.70 20.47 -8.58
C LYS A 487 27.97 19.19 -8.96
N LEU A 488 26.73 18.99 -8.46
CA LEU A 488 25.93 17.80 -8.77
C LEU A 488 25.61 17.68 -10.28
N LYS A 489 25.35 18.78 -10.98
CA LYS A 489 25.15 18.77 -12.44
C LYS A 489 26.41 18.41 -13.21
N GLU A 490 27.55 18.95 -12.81
CA GLU A 490 28.84 18.60 -13.41
C GLU A 490 29.18 17.12 -13.22
N GLU A 491 29.00 16.59 -12.03
CA GLU A 491 29.18 15.17 -11.75
C GLU A 491 28.20 14.27 -12.51
N ALA A 492 26.95 14.73 -12.68
CA ALA A 492 25.94 14.01 -13.46
C ALA A 492 26.31 13.89 -14.94
N GLU A 493 26.87 14.94 -15.57
CA GLU A 493 27.29 14.87 -16.96
C GLU A 493 28.46 13.90 -17.17
N VAL A 494 29.40 13.83 -16.21
CA VAL A 494 30.48 12.83 -16.24
C VAL A 494 29.90 11.41 -16.14
N LEU A 495 29.03 11.17 -15.17
CA LEU A 495 28.39 9.86 -14.98
C LEU A 495 27.54 9.43 -16.19
N LYS A 496 26.81 10.39 -16.80
CA LYS A 496 26.05 10.15 -18.03
C LYS A 496 26.92 9.63 -19.17
N THR A 497 28.06 10.30 -19.39
CA THR A 497 29.02 9.88 -20.43
C THR A 497 29.49 8.46 -20.18
N ARG A 498 29.86 8.13 -18.95
CA ARG A 498 30.26 6.78 -18.57
C ARG A 498 29.18 5.73 -18.77
N ILE A 499 27.91 6.05 -18.40
CA ILE A 499 26.78 5.15 -18.64
C ILE A 499 26.63 4.85 -20.13
N GLN A 500 26.76 5.86 -20.99
CA GLN A 500 26.63 5.71 -22.44
C GLN A 500 27.77 4.91 -23.07
N GLU A 501 28.99 5.05 -22.57
CA GLU A 501 30.18 4.42 -23.12
C GLU A 501 30.40 2.99 -22.61
N GLN A 502 30.17 2.74 -21.32
CA GLN A 502 30.51 1.48 -20.69
C GLN A 502 29.38 0.44 -20.75
N PHE A 503 28.15 0.84 -20.45
CA PHE A 503 27.05 -0.11 -20.32
C PHE A 503 26.27 -0.39 -21.60
N TYR A 504 26.49 0.37 -22.68
CA TYR A 504 25.77 0.21 -23.94
C TYR A 504 26.51 -0.69 -24.91
N ASP A 505 25.89 -1.84 -25.25
CA ASP A 505 26.41 -2.71 -26.31
C ASP A 505 25.85 -2.25 -27.67
N GLU A 506 26.72 -1.61 -28.48
CA GLU A 506 26.34 -1.11 -29.83
C GLU A 506 25.89 -2.22 -30.77
N ASN A 507 26.44 -3.45 -30.62
CA ASN A 507 26.09 -4.56 -31.50
C ASN A 507 24.68 -5.09 -31.20
N ASP A 508 24.26 -4.99 -29.93
CA ASP A 508 22.97 -5.50 -29.47
C ASP A 508 21.90 -4.40 -29.31
N GLY A 509 22.32 -3.15 -29.25
CA GLY A 509 21.42 -2.01 -29.07
C GLY A 509 20.71 -2.01 -27.69
N TRP A 510 21.44 -2.39 -26.65
CA TRP A 510 20.90 -2.55 -25.30
C TRP A 510 21.91 -2.19 -24.22
N PHE A 511 21.42 -1.76 -23.06
CA PHE A 511 22.25 -1.54 -21.87
C PHE A 511 22.34 -2.79 -21.02
N TYR A 512 23.54 -3.14 -20.58
CA TYR A 512 23.85 -4.28 -19.73
C TYR A 512 24.77 -3.88 -18.58
N ASP A 513 24.75 -4.66 -17.51
CA ASP A 513 25.81 -4.60 -16.49
C ASP A 513 27.18 -4.99 -17.10
N THR A 514 28.24 -4.58 -16.44
CA THR A 514 29.61 -4.99 -16.80
C THR A 514 30.34 -5.60 -15.58
N ASN A 515 31.40 -6.33 -15.83
CA ASN A 515 32.39 -6.61 -14.78
C ASN A 515 33.00 -5.29 -14.28
N ILE A 516 33.63 -5.28 -13.11
CA ILE A 516 34.24 -4.07 -12.49
C ILE A 516 35.20 -3.34 -13.44
N GLU A 517 35.96 -4.09 -14.24
CA GLU A 517 36.91 -3.48 -15.21
C GLU A 517 36.20 -2.87 -16.44
N GLY A 518 34.86 -2.92 -16.54
CA GLY A 518 34.09 -2.35 -17.65
C GLY A 518 34.33 -3.00 -19.02
N THR A 519 34.90 -4.18 -19.07
CA THR A 519 35.39 -4.80 -20.30
C THR A 519 34.54 -5.95 -20.84
N VAL A 520 33.64 -6.51 -20.02
CA VAL A 520 32.79 -7.65 -20.34
C VAL A 520 31.35 -7.36 -19.96
N PHE A 521 30.44 -7.44 -20.92
CA PHE A 521 28.98 -7.32 -20.67
C PHE A 521 28.42 -8.54 -19.97
N ILE A 522 27.59 -8.32 -18.94
CA ILE A 522 26.80 -9.31 -18.22
C ILE A 522 25.36 -9.25 -18.76
N LYS A 523 25.07 -10.07 -19.77
CA LYS A 523 23.82 -9.97 -20.54
C LYS A 523 22.63 -10.62 -19.83
N GLY A 524 21.89 -9.83 -19.04
CA GLY A 524 20.64 -10.26 -18.39
C GLY A 524 19.42 -10.20 -19.29
N GLU A 525 19.44 -9.36 -20.33
CA GLU A 525 18.29 -9.04 -21.19
C GLU A 525 17.00 -8.77 -20.38
N GLY A 526 17.11 -7.92 -19.39
CA GLY A 526 16.03 -7.59 -18.45
C GLY A 526 15.70 -6.10 -18.41
N SER A 527 14.88 -5.75 -17.43
CA SER A 527 14.37 -4.37 -17.23
C SER A 527 15.45 -3.36 -16.87
N GLU A 528 16.61 -3.79 -16.40
CA GLU A 528 17.78 -2.94 -16.17
C GLU A 528 18.17 -2.15 -17.42
N GLY A 529 17.96 -2.73 -18.61
CA GLY A 529 18.37 -2.14 -19.88
C GLY A 529 17.60 -0.86 -20.30
N TRP A 530 16.42 -0.58 -19.76
CA TRP A 530 15.70 0.68 -20.04
C TRP A 530 15.76 1.70 -18.91
N THR A 531 16.43 1.39 -17.80
CA THR A 531 16.56 2.32 -16.67
C THR A 531 17.35 3.55 -17.07
N ALA A 532 18.34 3.42 -17.96
CA ALA A 532 19.06 4.55 -18.55
C ALA A 532 18.13 5.51 -19.32
N LEU A 533 17.06 5.03 -19.96
CA LEU A 533 16.04 5.87 -20.61
C LEU A 533 15.19 6.60 -19.57
N TRP A 534 14.78 5.91 -18.51
CA TRP A 534 14.03 6.55 -17.43
C TRP A 534 14.83 7.68 -16.78
N ALA A 535 16.11 7.46 -16.54
CA ALA A 535 17.02 8.45 -15.98
C ALA A 535 17.37 9.61 -16.92
N LYS A 536 17.11 9.50 -18.24
CA LYS A 536 17.60 10.38 -19.30
C LYS A 536 19.13 10.36 -19.47
N ALA A 537 19.74 9.24 -19.19
CA ALA A 537 21.19 9.04 -19.32
C ALA A 537 21.60 8.55 -20.71
N ALA A 538 20.72 7.93 -21.49
CA ALA A 538 21.01 7.47 -22.85
C ALA A 538 21.13 8.63 -23.88
N SER A 539 21.78 8.39 -25.01
CA SER A 539 21.66 9.27 -26.19
C SER A 539 20.31 9.03 -26.91
N GLN A 540 19.94 9.90 -27.84
CA GLN A 540 18.69 9.72 -28.62
C GLN A 540 18.75 8.45 -29.48
N GLU A 541 19.91 8.15 -30.08
CA GLU A 541 20.14 6.96 -30.90
C GLU A 541 20.10 5.69 -30.06
N GLN A 542 20.73 5.69 -28.89
CA GLN A 542 20.66 4.58 -27.94
C GLN A 542 19.22 4.32 -27.48
N ALA A 543 18.49 5.39 -27.14
CA ALA A 543 17.10 5.28 -26.71
C ALA A 543 16.20 4.72 -27.82
N GLU A 544 16.45 5.06 -29.11
CA GLU A 544 15.71 4.52 -30.23
C GLU A 544 15.96 3.01 -30.43
N ALA A 545 17.21 2.57 -30.30
CA ALA A 545 17.56 1.14 -30.36
C ALA A 545 16.89 0.35 -29.23
N VAL A 546 16.97 0.84 -27.98
CA VAL A 546 16.32 0.24 -26.83
C VAL A 546 14.79 0.21 -27.00
N LYS A 547 14.16 1.29 -27.43
CA LYS A 547 12.71 1.35 -27.75
C LYS A 547 12.32 0.27 -28.76
N ASN A 548 13.10 0.06 -29.83
CA ASN A 548 12.79 -0.94 -30.84
C ASN A 548 12.77 -2.35 -30.24
N LYS A 549 13.69 -2.67 -29.33
CA LYS A 549 13.71 -3.94 -28.60
C LYS A 549 12.55 -4.03 -27.60
N MET A 550 12.27 -2.97 -26.86
CA MET A 550 11.14 -2.92 -25.90
C MET A 550 9.79 -3.14 -26.60
N MET A 551 9.59 -2.58 -27.80
CA MET A 551 8.34 -2.68 -28.55
C MET A 551 8.25 -3.95 -29.41
N ASN A 552 9.21 -4.86 -29.34
CA ASN A 552 9.16 -6.14 -30.05
C ASN A 552 8.28 -7.13 -29.28
N PRO A 553 7.18 -7.67 -29.90
CA PRO A 553 6.27 -8.60 -29.24
C PRO A 553 6.89 -9.97 -28.92
N GLU A 554 7.98 -10.37 -29.60
CA GLU A 554 8.72 -11.59 -29.28
C GLU A 554 9.64 -11.42 -28.06
N LYS A 555 9.89 -10.16 -27.62
CA LYS A 555 10.79 -9.82 -26.49
C LYS A 555 10.03 -9.24 -25.30
N PHE A 556 9.70 -7.94 -25.35
CA PHE A 556 9.15 -7.23 -24.19
C PHE A 556 7.74 -6.67 -24.40
N TYR A 557 7.23 -6.61 -25.65
CA TYR A 557 5.88 -6.08 -25.91
C TYR A 557 4.83 -7.18 -25.92
N THR A 558 4.75 -7.91 -24.81
CA THR A 558 3.82 -9.03 -24.58
C THR A 558 2.44 -8.53 -24.17
N LYS A 559 1.52 -9.40 -23.75
CA LYS A 559 0.16 -9.01 -23.31
C LYS A 559 0.17 -8.04 -22.13
N VAL A 560 1.06 -8.22 -21.16
CA VAL A 560 1.37 -7.22 -20.13
C VAL A 560 2.82 -6.80 -20.37
N PRO A 561 3.05 -5.72 -21.14
CA PRO A 561 4.37 -5.41 -21.67
C PRO A 561 5.36 -4.92 -20.60
N PHE A 562 6.63 -5.03 -20.97
CA PHE A 562 7.79 -4.58 -20.16
C PHE A 562 8.01 -5.43 -18.91
N GLN A 563 7.96 -6.74 -19.10
CA GLN A 563 8.35 -7.72 -18.09
C GLN A 563 9.86 -7.72 -17.82
N THR A 564 10.27 -8.34 -16.72
CA THR A 564 11.64 -8.26 -16.19
C THR A 564 12.70 -9.08 -16.91
N MET A 565 12.33 -9.83 -17.94
CA MET A 565 13.23 -10.59 -18.81
C MET A 565 12.64 -10.73 -20.20
N SER A 566 13.46 -10.69 -21.23
CA SER A 566 13.02 -10.91 -22.62
C SER A 566 12.32 -12.26 -22.78
N ALA A 567 11.18 -12.29 -23.48
CA ALA A 567 10.36 -13.50 -23.61
C ALA A 567 11.02 -14.59 -24.45
N ASP A 568 11.98 -14.25 -25.33
CA ASP A 568 12.76 -15.19 -26.13
C ASP A 568 14.03 -15.70 -25.41
N HIS A 569 14.31 -15.24 -24.18
CA HIS A 569 15.46 -15.69 -23.43
C HIS A 569 15.26 -17.13 -22.92
N GLN A 570 16.29 -17.97 -23.00
CA GLN A 570 16.22 -19.42 -22.66
C GLN A 570 15.82 -19.69 -21.19
N LYS A 571 16.16 -18.77 -20.26
CA LYS A 571 15.81 -18.87 -18.83
C LYS A 571 14.50 -18.12 -18.48
N PHE A 572 13.75 -17.64 -19.48
CA PHE A 572 12.48 -16.96 -19.24
C PHE A 572 11.47 -17.89 -18.55
N ASN A 573 10.98 -17.44 -17.38
CA ASN A 573 10.04 -18.20 -16.56
C ASN A 573 8.91 -17.29 -16.06
N PRO A 574 7.89 -17.05 -16.89
CA PRO A 574 6.86 -16.05 -16.64
C PRO A 574 5.91 -16.38 -15.48
N LEU A 575 5.90 -17.64 -14.99
CA LEU A 575 5.01 -18.08 -13.92
C LEU A 575 5.70 -18.11 -12.54
N LYS A 576 6.95 -18.59 -12.48
CA LYS A 576 7.68 -18.83 -11.22
C LYS A 576 9.04 -18.16 -11.15
N GLY A 577 9.38 -17.37 -12.17
CA GLY A 577 10.71 -16.78 -12.29
C GLY A 577 10.97 -15.64 -11.32
N TYR A 578 9.93 -15.05 -10.73
CA TYR A 578 9.96 -13.87 -9.85
C TYR A 578 10.53 -12.67 -10.60
N TRP A 579 11.86 -12.44 -10.61
CA TRP A 579 12.51 -11.42 -11.44
C TRP A 579 13.05 -11.96 -12.79
N ARG A 580 12.67 -13.18 -13.20
CA ARG A 580 13.06 -13.85 -14.45
C ARG A 580 11.88 -14.08 -15.38
N GLY A 581 11.08 -13.05 -15.62
CA GLY A 581 9.99 -13.14 -16.57
C GLY A 581 8.67 -12.49 -16.19
N PRO A 582 8.14 -12.59 -14.96
CA PRO A 582 6.94 -11.85 -14.58
C PRO A 582 7.05 -10.34 -14.85
N ASN A 583 5.92 -9.72 -15.19
CA ASN A 583 5.83 -8.27 -15.25
C ASN A 583 5.67 -7.70 -13.85
N TRP A 584 6.48 -6.73 -13.52
CA TRP A 584 6.41 -5.91 -12.32
C TRP A 584 6.06 -4.48 -12.72
N LEU A 585 4.98 -3.93 -12.16
CA LEU A 585 4.43 -2.64 -12.63
C LEU A 585 5.37 -1.46 -12.39
N ASP A 586 6.29 -1.54 -11.44
CA ASP A 586 7.32 -0.54 -11.23
C ASP A 586 8.33 -0.51 -12.39
N GLN A 587 8.79 -1.68 -12.83
CA GLN A 587 9.71 -1.80 -13.95
C GLN A 587 9.03 -1.42 -15.27
N ALA A 588 7.77 -1.80 -15.44
CA ALA A 588 6.96 -1.39 -16.57
C ALA A 588 6.75 0.13 -16.59
N TYR A 589 6.51 0.76 -15.42
CA TYR A 589 6.44 2.22 -15.30
C TYR A 589 7.75 2.89 -15.71
N PHE A 590 8.90 2.40 -15.25
CA PHE A 590 10.20 2.94 -15.68
C PHE A 590 10.38 2.82 -17.19
N GLY A 591 9.96 1.73 -17.80
CA GLY A 591 9.96 1.57 -19.26
C GLY A 591 9.07 2.58 -19.97
N VAL A 592 7.80 2.72 -19.55
CA VAL A 592 6.86 3.72 -20.12
C VAL A 592 7.40 5.13 -19.95
N LYS A 593 7.92 5.48 -18.77
CA LYS A 593 8.47 6.80 -18.51
C LYS A 593 9.75 7.05 -19.32
N GLY A 594 10.57 6.02 -19.49
CA GLY A 594 11.74 6.06 -20.37
C GLY A 594 11.36 6.41 -21.81
N LEU A 595 10.35 5.77 -22.37
CA LEU A 595 9.84 6.10 -23.71
C LEU A 595 9.39 7.56 -23.81
N ARG A 596 8.62 8.06 -22.84
CA ARG A 596 8.17 9.47 -22.81
C ARG A 596 9.32 10.47 -22.75
N ASN A 597 10.35 10.15 -21.98
CA ASN A 597 11.52 11.02 -21.82
C ASN A 597 12.26 11.29 -23.12
N TYR A 598 12.12 10.43 -24.13
CA TYR A 598 12.71 10.54 -25.47
C TYR A 598 11.69 10.84 -26.57
N GLY A 599 10.46 11.21 -26.20
CA GLY A 599 9.43 11.63 -27.15
C GLY A 599 8.63 10.52 -27.80
N PHE A 600 8.80 9.24 -27.40
CA PHE A 600 8.04 8.09 -27.91
C PHE A 600 6.68 7.97 -27.20
N ASN A 601 5.89 9.05 -27.30
CA ASN A 601 4.64 9.18 -26.55
C ASN A 601 3.55 8.18 -26.99
N ASP A 602 3.45 7.90 -28.28
CA ASP A 602 2.45 6.95 -28.80
C ASP A 602 2.74 5.51 -28.35
N GLU A 603 4.03 5.12 -28.31
CA GLU A 603 4.46 3.82 -27.78
C GLU A 603 4.16 3.72 -26.28
N ALA A 604 4.48 4.78 -25.54
CA ALA A 604 4.22 4.85 -24.10
C ALA A 604 2.72 4.79 -23.76
N ASP A 605 1.87 5.48 -24.54
CA ASP A 605 0.42 5.45 -24.35
C ASP A 605 -0.15 4.06 -24.67
N ARG A 606 0.26 3.44 -25.78
CA ARG A 606 -0.13 2.07 -26.13
C ARG A 606 0.29 1.07 -25.07
N ALA A 607 1.54 1.18 -24.59
CA ALA A 607 2.04 0.29 -23.55
C ALA A 607 1.26 0.46 -22.24
N THR A 608 0.96 1.70 -21.83
CA THR A 608 0.16 1.97 -20.62
C THR A 608 -1.23 1.34 -20.73
N ILE A 609 -1.94 1.55 -21.84
CA ILE A 609 -3.25 0.93 -22.07
C ILE A 609 -3.14 -0.58 -21.95
N GLN A 610 -2.16 -1.17 -22.61
CA GLN A 610 -1.98 -2.64 -22.65
C GLN A 610 -1.60 -3.20 -21.28
N ILE A 611 -0.80 -2.50 -20.46
CA ILE A 611 -0.50 -2.87 -19.07
C ILE A 611 -1.80 -2.92 -18.26
N ILE A 612 -2.58 -1.83 -18.26
CA ILE A 612 -3.81 -1.69 -17.45
C ILE A 612 -4.88 -2.72 -17.88
N GLU A 613 -5.04 -2.95 -19.19
CA GLU A 613 -6.06 -3.84 -19.73
C GLU A 613 -5.62 -5.30 -19.75
N GLY A 614 -4.32 -5.56 -19.82
CA GLY A 614 -3.76 -6.91 -19.86
C GLY A 614 -3.59 -7.58 -18.50
N ALA A 615 -3.42 -6.79 -17.43
CA ALA A 615 -3.16 -7.27 -16.08
C ALA A 615 -4.45 -7.68 -15.35
N GLU A 616 -4.58 -8.96 -15.01
CA GLU A 616 -5.75 -9.51 -14.31
C GLU A 616 -6.00 -8.78 -12.98
N GLY A 617 -7.26 -8.44 -12.72
CA GLY A 617 -7.69 -7.79 -11.49
C GLY A 617 -7.60 -6.27 -11.51
N VAL A 618 -6.90 -5.66 -12.48
CA VAL A 618 -6.82 -4.20 -12.57
C VAL A 618 -8.17 -3.61 -13.01
N LEU A 619 -8.72 -4.07 -14.13
CA LEU A 619 -10.05 -3.65 -14.61
C LEU A 619 -11.22 -4.40 -13.95
N GLU A 620 -11.04 -5.68 -13.62
CA GLU A 620 -12.14 -6.52 -13.16
C GLU A 620 -12.61 -6.09 -11.76
N LYS A 621 -13.88 -5.75 -11.66
CA LYS A 621 -14.55 -5.39 -10.41
C LYS A 621 -14.48 -6.56 -9.42
N GLY A 622 -14.18 -6.26 -8.15
CA GLY A 622 -14.08 -7.25 -7.09
C GLY A 622 -12.72 -7.95 -6.98
N LYS A 623 -11.87 -7.90 -8.01
CA LYS A 623 -10.52 -8.48 -7.97
C LYS A 623 -9.48 -7.46 -7.50
N SER A 624 -8.41 -7.96 -6.86
CA SER A 624 -7.32 -7.13 -6.33
C SER A 624 -6.19 -6.90 -7.34
N ILE A 625 -5.51 -5.77 -7.19
CA ILE A 625 -4.20 -5.51 -7.80
C ILE A 625 -3.18 -6.48 -7.20
N ARG A 626 -2.32 -7.06 -8.05
CA ARG A 626 -1.34 -8.09 -7.67
C ARG A 626 0.07 -7.54 -7.58
N GLU A 627 0.94 -8.30 -6.94
CA GLU A 627 2.36 -7.99 -6.81
C GLU A 627 3.06 -7.96 -8.17
N ASN A 628 2.83 -8.98 -8.98
CA ASN A 628 3.33 -9.09 -10.34
C ASN A 628 2.35 -9.87 -11.24
N TYR A 629 2.65 -9.92 -12.52
CA TYR A 629 1.75 -10.49 -13.52
C TYR A 629 2.48 -11.40 -14.49
N HIS A 630 1.80 -12.45 -14.93
CA HIS A 630 2.29 -13.30 -16.03
C HIS A 630 2.21 -12.51 -17.35
N PRO A 631 3.32 -12.18 -18.00
CA PRO A 631 3.33 -11.25 -19.13
C PRO A 631 2.55 -11.74 -20.36
N ILE A 632 2.47 -13.06 -20.57
CA ILE A 632 1.81 -13.65 -21.74
C ILE A 632 0.30 -13.85 -21.51
N THR A 633 -0.11 -14.28 -20.31
CA THR A 633 -1.53 -14.59 -20.02
C THR A 633 -2.26 -13.43 -19.34
N GLY A 634 -1.53 -12.56 -18.66
CA GLY A 634 -2.07 -11.50 -17.81
C GLY A 634 -2.43 -11.95 -16.40
N GLN A 635 -2.28 -13.23 -16.06
CA GLN A 635 -2.62 -13.76 -14.74
C GLN A 635 -1.91 -13.01 -13.63
N GLY A 636 -2.68 -12.60 -12.61
CA GLY A 636 -2.11 -12.00 -11.40
C GLY A 636 -1.38 -13.04 -10.54
N LEU A 637 -0.16 -12.72 -10.13
CA LEU A 637 0.73 -13.62 -9.39
C LEU A 637 1.06 -13.05 -8.01
N SER A 638 1.59 -13.90 -7.13
CA SER A 638 2.15 -13.57 -5.82
C SER A 638 1.14 -12.84 -4.88
N ALA A 639 1.53 -11.80 -4.15
CA ALA A 639 0.68 -11.15 -3.17
C ALA A 639 -0.51 -10.41 -3.78
N GLN A 640 -1.64 -10.44 -3.05
CA GLN A 640 -2.84 -9.67 -3.37
C GLN A 640 -2.75 -8.26 -2.75
N ASN A 641 -3.53 -7.31 -3.28
CA ASN A 641 -3.68 -5.97 -2.75
C ASN A 641 -2.32 -5.27 -2.54
N PHE A 642 -1.52 -5.23 -3.61
CA PHE A 642 -0.11 -4.83 -3.53
C PHE A 642 0.07 -3.33 -3.75
N SER A 643 0.64 -2.64 -2.75
CA SER A 643 0.69 -1.17 -2.69
C SER A 643 1.52 -0.54 -3.78
N TRP A 644 2.74 -1.02 -4.04
CA TRP A 644 3.54 -0.35 -5.06
C TRP A 644 2.94 -0.49 -6.46
N SER A 645 2.31 -1.65 -6.77
CA SER A 645 1.60 -1.81 -8.05
C SER A 645 0.47 -0.79 -8.17
N ALA A 646 -0.29 -0.55 -7.08
CA ALA A 646 -1.32 0.47 -7.03
C ALA A 646 -0.75 1.89 -7.22
N ALA A 647 0.38 2.21 -6.56
CA ALA A 647 1.06 3.49 -6.73
C ALA A 647 1.50 3.72 -8.18
N HIS A 648 2.06 2.69 -8.84
CA HIS A 648 2.48 2.80 -10.24
C HIS A 648 1.30 2.90 -11.21
N ILE A 649 0.17 2.26 -10.93
CA ILE A 649 -1.07 2.46 -11.70
C ILE A 649 -1.50 3.94 -11.66
N ILE A 650 -1.48 4.57 -10.48
CA ILE A 650 -1.77 6.00 -10.36
C ILE A 650 -0.78 6.80 -11.22
N MET A 651 0.52 6.57 -11.08
CA MET A 651 1.54 7.29 -11.86
C MET A 651 1.39 7.08 -13.37
N LEU A 652 1.13 5.86 -13.84
CA LEU A 652 0.92 5.53 -15.26
C LEU A 652 -0.26 6.29 -15.87
N LEU A 653 -1.32 6.50 -15.11
CA LEU A 653 -2.52 7.21 -15.56
C LEU A 653 -2.41 8.74 -15.46
N MET A 654 -1.44 9.26 -14.68
CA MET A 654 -1.29 10.67 -14.34
C MET A 654 -0.12 11.37 -15.05
N GLU A 655 0.98 10.65 -15.31
CA GLU A 655 2.24 11.26 -15.75
C GLU A 655 2.39 11.32 -17.28
N ASP A 656 2.89 12.48 -17.75
CA ASP A 656 3.35 12.68 -19.13
C ASP A 656 4.78 12.19 -19.29
#